data_a210ef773006089f9b7a2b67d4fb322e
#
_entry.id   a210ef773006089f9b7a2b67d4fb322e
#
_cell.length_a   1.000
_cell.length_b   1.000
_cell.length_c   1.000
_cell.angle_alpha   90.00
_cell.angle_beta   90.00
_cell.angle_gamma   90.00
#
_symmetry.space_group_name_H-M   'P 1'
#
loop_
_entity.id
_entity.type
_entity.pdbx_description
1 polymer ?
#
loop_
_entity_poly.entity_id
_entity_poly.type
_entity_poly.pdbx_seq_one_letter_code
_entity_poly.pdbx_strand_id
1 'polypeptide(L)'
;MSPPLNPYFRFDTMVVGAANRLAVTAARAVAETPGTVYNPLFVYAKPGLGKTHLLMAIGHGAQAIDPALSVEYLTLDHFIEAFHAAIASGQGEAYRKRFSDISLLLVDDVQFLSGQREAQAELLRIVDAMQTASRQIVLTSDRPPSEIESLDERLIRRFAGGLVIDISPPDYETKVAILRRKAEERRVTLEPGVLEAVARLALDNVRELVGALNRLIAHQAAGDPVPPERVEALLGAKLAVDPAQTQRAAGGVVGSIGAPGAPAAAASGQSDEFGDFLSDISATLHQQIEAWRGKVAAAVLRWEGEGYRTARLEALLDGELARDPEEALREFEADVRRLDALRTQAEQAAPDLAGSPVFRDPGNVAAAEELLEQAKEGAHPPPAPSPLWRLDAVVEAPGNRVAVQAAHAVVAAPGEKYNPLVLVGGSGVGKTHLLHGIGNALTARGLRVACLGAEEFTGELIEAIDRDAVTQWRKRYRRADALLLDDVHLVAEKSRSQDELFLLFNHFLEHARQMIFTSAVPLSQLAGVESRLLTRLEGGLVAELPVPDREIRQRAADRLLSEKIPEIDPEVAAYIASRPAESVRAVLGLVQRVLSAAEAQQAKLTASFARTVLEGAPARPARRPSAPRASGLVAPGQGGIRSREKMVWDWPDIGERLIEEWR
;
A
#
# COMPACT_ATOMS: atom_id res chain seq x y z
N MET A 1 -3.29 17.24 1.04
CA MET A 1 -1.98 17.59 1.64
C MET A 1 -0.97 16.59 1.10
N SER A 2 0.24 17.06 0.75
CA SER A 2 1.30 16.15 0.33
C SER A 2 1.75 15.28 1.49
N PRO A 3 2.15 14.03 1.24
CA PRO A 3 2.66 13.16 2.29
C PRO A 3 3.94 13.77 2.88
N PRO A 4 4.14 13.66 4.20
CA PRO A 4 5.37 14.13 4.84
C PRO A 4 6.57 13.32 4.34
N LEU A 5 7.75 13.93 4.34
CA LEU A 5 9.01 13.24 4.03
C LEU A 5 9.25 12.13 5.06
N ASN A 6 9.59 10.93 4.57
CA ASN A 6 9.89 9.80 5.45
C ASN A 6 11.14 10.11 6.30
N PRO A 7 11.04 10.10 7.65
CA PRO A 7 12.13 10.50 8.55
C PRO A 7 13.38 9.60 8.44
N TYR A 8 13.23 8.38 7.92
CA TYR A 8 14.32 7.42 7.74
C TYR A 8 15.09 7.60 6.43
N PHE A 9 14.60 8.41 5.48
CA PHE A 9 15.22 8.62 4.19
C PHE A 9 16.07 9.91 4.18
N ARG A 10 17.28 9.80 4.73
CA ARG A 10 18.24 10.90 4.89
C ARG A 10 19.57 10.55 4.23
N PHE A 11 20.42 11.55 4.00
CA PHE A 11 21.78 11.33 3.47
C PHE A 11 22.67 10.52 4.42
N ASP A 12 22.48 10.65 5.72
CA ASP A 12 23.23 9.89 6.73
C ASP A 12 22.79 8.43 6.84
N THR A 13 21.57 8.10 6.41
CA THR A 13 21.07 6.73 6.36
C THR A 13 21.32 6.05 5.01
N MET A 14 21.82 6.78 4.01
CA MET A 14 22.12 6.25 2.69
C MET A 14 23.54 5.72 2.62
N VAL A 15 23.71 4.48 2.20
CA VAL A 15 25.03 3.90 1.94
C VAL A 15 25.53 4.40 0.58
N VAL A 16 26.72 5.02 0.58
CA VAL A 16 27.35 5.55 -0.63
C VAL A 16 28.42 4.59 -1.13
N GLY A 17 28.25 4.08 -2.34
CA GLY A 17 29.20 3.22 -3.04
C GLY A 17 29.55 3.78 -4.43
N ALA A 18 30.33 3.04 -5.21
CA ALA A 18 30.68 3.44 -6.57
C ALA A 18 29.45 3.66 -7.45
N ALA A 19 28.44 2.81 -7.29
CA ALA A 19 27.21 2.77 -8.10
C ALA A 19 26.30 3.99 -7.94
N ASN A 20 26.34 4.72 -6.80
CA ASN A 20 25.47 5.85 -6.52
C ASN A 20 26.20 7.13 -6.11
N ARG A 21 27.53 7.11 -6.05
CA ARG A 21 28.34 8.26 -5.56
C ARG A 21 28.05 9.55 -6.31
N LEU A 22 27.97 9.47 -7.63
CA LEU A 22 27.73 10.65 -8.46
C LEU A 22 26.34 11.23 -8.21
N ALA A 23 25.31 10.37 -8.13
CA ALA A 23 23.94 10.76 -7.83
C ALA A 23 23.82 11.39 -6.43
N VAL A 24 24.49 10.82 -5.43
CA VAL A 24 24.49 11.38 -4.06
C VAL A 24 25.22 12.72 -4.01
N THR A 25 26.33 12.86 -4.74
CA THR A 25 27.08 14.14 -4.80
C THR A 25 26.24 15.24 -5.45
N ALA A 26 25.57 14.94 -6.58
CA ALA A 26 24.66 15.88 -7.22
C ALA A 26 23.46 16.24 -6.33
N ALA A 27 22.89 15.25 -5.65
CA ALA A 27 21.80 15.43 -4.71
C ALA A 27 22.16 16.34 -3.52
N ARG A 28 23.37 16.20 -2.97
CA ARG A 28 23.88 17.07 -1.90
C ARG A 28 24.04 18.51 -2.40
N ALA A 29 24.64 18.71 -3.58
CA ALA A 29 24.78 20.03 -4.17
C ALA A 29 23.41 20.72 -4.39
N VAL A 30 22.40 19.97 -4.84
CA VAL A 30 21.03 20.47 -4.99
C VAL A 30 20.41 20.82 -3.63
N ALA A 31 20.63 20.01 -2.59
CA ALA A 31 20.13 20.29 -1.25
C ALA A 31 20.80 21.53 -0.62
N GLU A 32 22.09 21.76 -0.90
CA GLU A 32 22.84 22.91 -0.39
C GLU A 32 22.43 24.23 -1.06
N THR A 33 22.15 24.20 -2.37
CA THR A 33 21.84 25.41 -3.16
C THR A 33 20.69 25.16 -4.15
N PRO A 34 19.44 25.00 -3.66
CA PRO A 34 18.30 24.71 -4.52
C PRO A 34 18.10 25.82 -5.59
N GLY A 35 17.78 25.41 -6.82
CA GLY A 35 17.51 26.31 -7.95
C GLY A 35 18.74 26.85 -8.68
N THR A 36 19.93 26.66 -8.15
CA THR A 36 21.19 27.21 -8.72
C THR A 36 22.00 26.19 -9.51
N VAL A 37 21.98 24.92 -9.09
CA VAL A 37 22.73 23.84 -9.74
C VAL A 37 21.77 22.72 -10.14
N TYR A 38 22.03 22.10 -11.30
CA TYR A 38 21.30 20.90 -11.77
C TYR A 38 19.78 21.03 -11.68
N ASN A 39 19.20 22.00 -12.38
CA ASN A 39 17.74 22.23 -12.38
C ASN A 39 17.11 22.01 -13.76
N PRO A 40 16.33 20.93 -13.96
CA PRO A 40 16.00 19.88 -12.98
C PRO A 40 17.13 18.90 -12.73
N LEU A 41 17.13 18.24 -11.58
CA LEU A 41 17.89 17.02 -11.35
C LEU A 41 16.99 15.83 -11.67
N PHE A 42 17.38 15.01 -12.63
CA PHE A 42 16.64 13.81 -13.03
C PHE A 42 17.46 12.57 -12.67
N VAL A 43 16.94 11.77 -11.73
CA VAL A 43 17.59 10.55 -11.26
C VAL A 43 16.81 9.34 -11.76
N TYR A 44 17.45 8.47 -12.52
CA TYR A 44 16.80 7.24 -12.96
C TYR A 44 17.57 6.00 -12.51
N ALA A 45 16.83 4.93 -12.27
CA ALA A 45 17.37 3.64 -11.88
C ALA A 45 16.29 2.56 -11.93
N LYS A 46 16.68 1.31 -12.09
CA LYS A 46 15.76 0.18 -11.92
C LYS A 46 15.06 0.23 -10.55
N PRO A 47 13.87 -0.37 -10.40
CA PRO A 47 13.17 -0.44 -9.12
C PRO A 47 14.06 -0.99 -8.00
N GLY A 48 13.92 -0.41 -6.78
CA GLY A 48 14.64 -0.91 -5.60
C GLY A 48 16.07 -0.43 -5.41
N LEU A 49 16.59 0.50 -6.24
CA LEU A 49 17.96 1.03 -6.13
C LEU A 49 18.11 2.32 -5.29
N GLY A 50 17.05 2.76 -4.62
CA GLY A 50 17.13 3.88 -3.65
C GLY A 50 16.78 5.25 -4.20
N LYS A 51 16.11 5.38 -5.37
CA LYS A 51 15.64 6.67 -5.94
C LYS A 51 14.82 7.49 -4.95
N THR A 52 13.76 6.92 -4.41
CA THR A 52 12.87 7.58 -3.42
C THR A 52 13.64 7.99 -2.16
N HIS A 53 14.59 7.15 -1.70
CA HIS A 53 15.44 7.48 -0.57
C HIS A 53 16.28 8.74 -0.88
N LEU A 54 16.93 8.78 -2.04
CA LEU A 54 17.74 9.92 -2.46
C LEU A 54 16.90 11.18 -2.63
N LEU A 55 15.71 11.05 -3.22
CA LEU A 55 14.77 12.15 -3.43
C LEU A 55 14.35 12.79 -2.09
N MET A 56 13.93 11.98 -1.13
CA MET A 56 13.54 12.47 0.21
C MET A 56 14.75 12.98 1.01
N ALA A 57 15.95 12.38 0.82
CA ALA A 57 17.18 12.88 1.45
C ALA A 57 17.52 14.30 1.00
N ILE A 58 17.27 14.65 -0.27
CA ILE A 58 17.42 16.03 -0.76
C ILE A 58 16.48 16.97 0.01
N GLY A 59 15.21 16.59 0.15
CA GLY A 59 14.22 17.39 0.89
C GLY A 59 14.63 17.63 2.34
N HIS A 60 15.01 16.56 3.06
CA HIS A 60 15.50 16.67 4.43
C HIS A 60 16.80 17.48 4.54
N GLY A 61 17.72 17.31 3.58
CA GLY A 61 18.98 18.06 3.53
C GLY A 61 18.73 19.56 3.34
N ALA A 62 17.88 19.94 2.41
CA ALA A 62 17.52 21.31 2.15
C ALA A 62 16.83 21.98 3.36
N GLN A 63 15.85 21.31 3.99
CA GLN A 63 15.18 21.80 5.19
C GLN A 63 16.09 21.87 6.42
N ALA A 64 17.12 21.03 6.51
CA ALA A 64 18.10 21.10 7.59
C ALA A 64 19.01 22.34 7.45
N ILE A 65 19.25 22.82 6.24
CA ILE A 65 20.04 24.02 5.95
C ILE A 65 19.18 25.28 6.08
N ASP A 66 18.00 25.27 5.48
CA ASP A 66 17.01 26.35 5.58
C ASP A 66 15.64 25.80 6.01
N PRO A 67 15.29 25.88 7.32
CA PRO A 67 14.01 25.41 7.83
C PRO A 67 12.78 26.16 7.27
N ALA A 68 12.98 27.34 6.67
CA ALA A 68 11.89 28.11 6.04
C ALA A 68 11.63 27.68 4.58
N LEU A 69 12.49 26.81 4.02
CA LEU A 69 12.35 26.37 2.64
C LEU A 69 11.08 25.54 2.45
N SER A 70 10.21 25.95 1.54
CA SER A 70 9.02 25.21 1.18
C SER A 70 9.38 24.01 0.30
N VAL A 71 9.30 22.81 0.87
CA VAL A 71 9.55 21.54 0.17
C VAL A 71 8.25 20.79 -0.03
N GLU A 72 7.98 20.40 -1.25
CA GLU A 72 6.83 19.55 -1.59
C GLU A 72 7.33 18.23 -2.20
N TYR A 73 6.93 17.10 -1.59
CA TYR A 73 7.12 15.77 -2.15
C TYR A 73 5.78 15.23 -2.65
N LEU A 74 5.78 14.66 -3.85
CA LEU A 74 4.62 13.98 -4.40
C LEU A 74 5.04 12.82 -5.31
N THR A 75 4.26 11.77 -5.29
CA THR A 75 4.31 10.73 -6.33
C THR A 75 3.50 11.20 -7.52
N LEU A 76 3.88 10.77 -8.70
CA LEU A 76 3.14 11.18 -9.89
C LEU A 76 1.68 10.72 -9.89
N ASP A 77 1.40 9.54 -9.35
CA ASP A 77 0.02 9.06 -9.19
C ASP A 77 -0.83 10.02 -8.36
N HIS A 78 -0.29 10.48 -7.24
CA HIS A 78 -0.96 11.46 -6.39
C HIS A 78 -1.13 12.82 -7.09
N PHE A 79 -0.15 13.23 -7.90
CA PHE A 79 -0.27 14.43 -8.74
C PHE A 79 -1.44 14.31 -9.71
N ILE A 80 -1.54 13.19 -10.45
CA ILE A 80 -2.60 12.94 -11.42
C ILE A 80 -3.98 12.91 -10.74
N GLU A 81 -4.12 12.20 -9.62
CA GLU A 81 -5.37 12.16 -8.85
C GLU A 81 -5.81 13.55 -8.38
N ALA A 82 -4.88 14.31 -7.77
CA ALA A 82 -5.16 15.64 -7.25
C ALA A 82 -5.50 16.63 -8.38
N PHE A 83 -4.83 16.53 -9.53
CA PHE A 83 -5.11 17.33 -10.72
C PHE A 83 -6.52 17.04 -11.26
N HIS A 84 -6.88 15.76 -11.47
CA HIS A 84 -8.22 15.41 -11.95
C HIS A 84 -9.32 15.86 -10.97
N ALA A 85 -9.11 15.70 -9.66
CA ALA A 85 -10.05 16.17 -8.64
C ALA A 85 -10.21 17.71 -8.68
N ALA A 86 -9.11 18.45 -8.87
CA ALA A 86 -9.15 19.90 -8.97
C ALA A 86 -9.88 20.38 -10.24
N ILE A 87 -9.69 19.71 -11.37
CA ILE A 87 -10.43 20.01 -12.61
C ILE A 87 -11.91 19.71 -12.44
N ALA A 88 -12.27 18.55 -11.91
CA ALA A 88 -13.66 18.14 -11.69
C ALA A 88 -14.41 19.08 -10.73
N SER A 89 -13.72 19.68 -9.76
CA SER A 89 -14.28 20.65 -8.80
C SER A 89 -14.19 22.11 -9.26
N GLY A 90 -13.66 22.41 -10.46
CA GLY A 90 -13.45 23.76 -10.95
C GLY A 90 -12.33 24.55 -10.25
N GLN A 91 -11.50 23.88 -9.45
CA GLN A 91 -10.42 24.50 -8.65
C GLN A 91 -9.04 24.42 -9.33
N GLY A 92 -8.98 24.26 -10.65
CA GLY A 92 -7.72 24.11 -11.39
C GLY A 92 -6.72 25.27 -11.20
N GLU A 93 -7.19 26.52 -11.06
CA GLU A 93 -6.31 27.67 -10.78
C GLU A 93 -5.73 27.64 -9.36
N ALA A 94 -6.54 27.31 -8.37
CA ALA A 94 -6.09 27.15 -6.99
C ALA A 94 -5.05 26.02 -6.86
N TYR A 95 -5.24 24.92 -7.59
CA TYR A 95 -4.29 23.83 -7.68
C TYR A 95 -2.93 24.28 -8.23
N ARG A 96 -2.93 25.09 -9.31
CA ARG A 96 -1.68 25.64 -9.88
C ARG A 96 -1.01 26.64 -8.95
N LYS A 97 -1.79 27.51 -8.30
CA LYS A 97 -1.28 28.52 -7.37
C LYS A 97 -0.52 27.87 -6.20
N ARG A 98 -0.90 26.66 -5.80
CA ARG A 98 -0.18 25.88 -4.78
C ARG A 98 1.31 25.73 -5.10
N PHE A 99 1.66 25.47 -6.37
CA PHE A 99 3.05 25.28 -6.77
C PHE A 99 3.83 26.60 -6.89
N SER A 100 3.15 27.75 -6.87
CA SER A 100 3.81 29.06 -6.95
C SER A 100 4.59 29.45 -5.70
N ASP A 101 4.36 28.79 -4.56
CA ASP A 101 5.02 29.11 -3.29
C ASP A 101 6.06 28.03 -2.88
N ILE A 102 6.22 26.97 -3.70
CA ILE A 102 7.16 25.89 -3.45
C ILE A 102 8.55 26.27 -3.92
N SER A 103 9.54 26.12 -3.07
CA SER A 103 10.96 26.37 -3.38
C SER A 103 11.66 25.13 -3.95
N LEU A 104 11.28 23.94 -3.50
CA LEU A 104 11.82 22.65 -3.92
C LEU A 104 10.71 21.64 -4.15
N LEU A 105 10.53 21.21 -5.40
CA LEU A 105 9.56 20.20 -5.81
C LEU A 105 10.27 18.87 -6.05
N LEU A 106 9.82 17.84 -5.36
CA LEU A 106 10.29 16.47 -5.44
C LEU A 106 9.20 15.59 -6.04
N VAL A 107 9.42 15.07 -7.25
CA VAL A 107 8.44 14.23 -7.96
C VAL A 107 9.01 12.83 -8.15
N ASP A 108 8.34 11.84 -7.58
CA ASP A 108 8.76 10.44 -7.67
C ASP A 108 8.01 9.70 -8.79
N ASP A 109 8.73 8.81 -9.45
CA ASP A 109 8.22 7.85 -10.43
C ASP A 109 7.52 8.49 -11.65
N VAL A 110 8.17 9.46 -12.33
CA VAL A 110 7.60 10.20 -13.48
C VAL A 110 7.32 9.33 -14.73
N GLN A 111 7.74 8.06 -14.79
CA GLN A 111 7.39 7.14 -15.85
C GLN A 111 5.86 6.90 -15.95
N PHE A 112 5.11 7.14 -14.87
CA PHE A 112 3.65 7.03 -14.88
C PHE A 112 2.92 8.14 -15.66
N LEU A 113 3.65 9.13 -16.20
CA LEU A 113 3.11 10.07 -17.18
C LEU A 113 2.79 9.42 -18.53
N SER A 114 3.29 8.22 -18.79
CA SER A 114 3.05 7.51 -20.04
C SER A 114 1.54 7.46 -20.35
N GLY A 115 1.15 7.98 -21.54
CA GLY A 115 -0.24 8.02 -21.98
C GLY A 115 -1.15 9.09 -21.34
N GLN A 116 -0.70 9.83 -20.31
CA GLN A 116 -1.50 10.80 -19.53
C GLN A 116 -1.38 12.22 -20.07
N ARG A 117 -1.92 12.48 -21.27
CA ARG A 117 -1.71 13.75 -22.01
C ARG A 117 -2.06 15.03 -21.22
N GLU A 118 -3.15 15.03 -20.46
CA GLU A 118 -3.59 16.19 -19.69
C GLU A 118 -2.64 16.47 -18.52
N ALA A 119 -2.26 15.43 -17.78
CA ALA A 119 -1.30 15.52 -16.69
C ALA A 119 0.09 15.92 -17.19
N GLN A 120 0.51 15.46 -18.37
CA GLN A 120 1.77 15.88 -19.02
C GLN A 120 1.75 17.38 -19.32
N ALA A 121 0.65 17.89 -19.90
CA ALA A 121 0.52 19.32 -20.21
C ALA A 121 0.53 20.18 -18.94
N GLU A 122 -0.09 19.72 -17.86
CA GLU A 122 -0.11 20.45 -16.60
C GLU A 122 1.26 20.42 -15.90
N LEU A 123 1.92 19.25 -15.84
CA LEU A 123 3.25 19.15 -15.27
C LEU A 123 4.26 20.01 -16.04
N LEU A 124 4.15 20.07 -17.37
CA LEU A 124 5.00 20.96 -18.20
C LEU A 124 4.85 22.43 -17.80
N ARG A 125 3.62 22.90 -17.56
CA ARG A 125 3.35 24.27 -17.10
C ARG A 125 3.99 24.53 -15.74
N ILE A 126 3.88 23.58 -14.81
CA ILE A 126 4.46 23.71 -13.47
C ILE A 126 5.99 23.76 -13.58
N VAL A 127 6.59 22.85 -14.35
CA VAL A 127 8.05 22.82 -14.58
C VAL A 127 8.55 24.13 -15.19
N ASP A 128 7.85 24.67 -16.21
CA ASP A 128 8.21 25.92 -16.84
C ASP A 128 8.12 27.11 -15.85
N ALA A 129 7.06 27.17 -15.06
CA ALA A 129 6.86 28.23 -14.07
C ALA A 129 7.95 28.18 -12.98
N MET A 130 8.26 27.00 -12.45
CA MET A 130 9.28 26.81 -11.42
C MET A 130 10.69 27.13 -11.93
N GLN A 131 11.05 26.68 -13.14
CA GLN A 131 12.33 27.00 -13.76
C GLN A 131 12.47 28.50 -14.00
N THR A 132 11.42 29.18 -14.48
CA THR A 132 11.41 30.63 -14.68
C THR A 132 11.61 31.38 -13.36
N ALA A 133 11.08 30.85 -12.25
CA ALA A 133 11.25 31.43 -10.91
C ALA A 133 12.57 30.95 -10.22
N SER A 134 13.47 30.26 -10.91
CA SER A 134 14.70 29.69 -10.37
C SER A 134 14.46 28.78 -9.15
N ARG A 135 13.34 28.03 -9.13
CA ARG A 135 13.00 27.08 -8.08
C ARG A 135 13.44 25.68 -8.47
N GLN A 136 13.84 24.89 -7.50
CA GLN A 136 14.42 23.58 -7.74
C GLN A 136 13.38 22.53 -8.04
N ILE A 137 13.65 21.70 -9.04
CA ILE A 137 12.87 20.50 -9.36
C ILE A 137 13.80 19.29 -9.32
N VAL A 138 13.35 18.22 -8.67
CA VAL A 138 14.02 16.92 -8.67
C VAL A 138 13.01 15.85 -9.08
N LEU A 139 13.40 15.02 -10.03
CA LEU A 139 12.53 14.01 -10.64
C LEU A 139 13.19 12.65 -10.53
N THR A 140 12.39 11.60 -10.29
CA THR A 140 12.89 10.22 -10.38
C THR A 140 12.10 9.39 -11.38
N SER A 141 12.76 8.38 -11.98
CA SER A 141 12.16 7.47 -12.94
C SER A 141 12.83 6.09 -12.90
N ASP A 142 12.16 5.08 -13.46
CA ASP A 142 12.77 3.75 -13.67
C ASP A 142 13.67 3.70 -14.92
N ARG A 143 13.58 4.72 -15.80
CA ARG A 143 14.31 4.83 -17.08
C ARG A 143 14.61 6.31 -17.40
N PRO A 144 15.57 6.60 -18.33
CA PRO A 144 15.86 7.96 -18.74
C PRO A 144 14.68 8.62 -19.45
N PRO A 145 14.61 9.98 -19.51
CA PRO A 145 13.47 10.69 -20.12
C PRO A 145 13.15 10.28 -21.55
N SER A 146 14.17 9.96 -22.34
CA SER A 146 14.04 9.56 -23.76
C SER A 146 13.41 8.18 -23.95
N GLU A 147 13.39 7.33 -22.92
CA GLU A 147 12.85 5.97 -22.96
C GLU A 147 11.46 5.85 -22.32
N ILE A 148 10.91 6.96 -21.80
CA ILE A 148 9.53 6.98 -21.29
C ILE A 148 8.58 7.03 -22.48
N GLU A 149 7.84 5.94 -22.68
CA GLU A 149 6.91 5.81 -23.79
C GLU A 149 5.80 6.88 -23.76
N SER A 150 5.41 7.39 -24.93
CA SER A 150 4.31 8.37 -25.06
C SER A 150 4.48 9.65 -24.22
N LEU A 151 5.71 10.02 -23.84
CA LEU A 151 6.00 11.28 -23.20
C LEU A 151 6.13 12.42 -24.22
N ASP A 152 5.55 13.58 -23.93
CA ASP A 152 5.63 14.79 -24.78
C ASP A 152 7.11 15.21 -24.94
N GLU A 153 7.54 15.47 -26.18
CA GLU A 153 8.93 15.86 -26.50
C GLU A 153 9.37 17.12 -25.75
N ARG A 154 8.45 18.03 -25.40
CA ARG A 154 8.78 19.22 -24.62
C ARG A 154 9.15 18.87 -23.20
N LEU A 155 8.45 17.88 -22.56
CA LEU A 155 8.81 17.37 -21.26
C LEU A 155 10.17 16.65 -21.31
N ILE A 156 10.40 15.83 -22.34
CA ILE A 156 11.72 15.17 -22.52
C ILE A 156 12.83 16.23 -22.54
N ARG A 157 12.67 17.29 -23.34
CA ARG A 157 13.65 18.39 -23.41
C ARG A 157 13.81 19.13 -22.07
N ARG A 158 12.72 19.36 -21.31
CA ARG A 158 12.80 20.00 -20.00
C ARG A 158 13.50 19.11 -18.97
N PHE A 159 13.18 17.83 -18.94
CA PHE A 159 13.82 16.87 -18.04
C PHE A 159 15.31 16.67 -18.34
N ALA A 160 15.67 16.65 -19.62
CA ALA A 160 17.05 16.54 -20.07
C ALA A 160 17.83 17.87 -20.01
N GLY A 161 17.17 19.01 -19.80
CA GLY A 161 17.78 20.34 -19.77
C GLY A 161 18.64 20.62 -18.54
N GLY A 162 18.54 19.77 -17.49
CA GLY A 162 19.38 19.82 -16.30
C GLY A 162 20.41 18.70 -16.25
N LEU A 163 20.54 18.04 -15.11
CA LEU A 163 21.42 16.86 -14.95
C LEU A 163 20.57 15.58 -14.93
N VAL A 164 20.83 14.70 -15.88
CA VAL A 164 20.28 13.33 -15.90
C VAL A 164 21.34 12.37 -15.43
N ILE A 165 21.03 11.58 -14.40
CA ILE A 165 21.99 10.70 -13.75
C ILE A 165 21.35 9.36 -13.39
N ASP A 166 22.13 8.28 -13.55
CA ASP A 166 21.70 6.93 -13.18
C ASP A 166 22.23 6.49 -11.82
N ILE A 167 21.51 5.54 -11.21
CA ILE A 167 21.99 4.73 -10.10
C ILE A 167 22.06 3.28 -10.58
N SER A 168 23.27 2.74 -10.59
CA SER A 168 23.54 1.36 -10.98
C SER A 168 23.35 0.37 -9.82
N PRO A 169 23.21 -0.94 -10.07
CA PRO A 169 23.21 -1.96 -9.02
C PRO A 169 24.41 -1.86 -8.09
N PRO A 170 24.27 -2.09 -6.78
CA PRO A 170 25.36 -2.02 -5.83
C PRO A 170 26.38 -3.13 -6.06
N ASP A 171 27.66 -2.78 -5.97
CA ASP A 171 28.76 -3.75 -5.95
C ASP A 171 28.78 -4.55 -4.63
N TYR A 172 29.62 -5.57 -4.58
CA TYR A 172 29.74 -6.45 -3.42
C TYR A 172 29.97 -5.69 -2.10
N GLU A 173 30.89 -4.74 -2.10
CA GLU A 173 31.24 -3.96 -0.91
C GLU A 173 30.07 -3.10 -0.44
N THR A 174 29.39 -2.47 -1.40
CA THR A 174 28.17 -1.67 -1.13
C THR A 174 27.03 -2.56 -0.61
N LYS A 175 26.84 -3.78 -1.17
CA LYS A 175 25.85 -4.75 -0.68
C LYS A 175 26.12 -5.12 0.79
N VAL A 176 27.37 -5.44 1.14
CA VAL A 176 27.77 -5.76 2.53
C VAL A 176 27.51 -4.57 3.45
N ALA A 177 27.88 -3.36 3.03
CA ALA A 177 27.65 -2.15 3.83
C ALA A 177 26.16 -1.87 4.06
N ILE A 178 25.31 -2.05 3.03
CA ILE A 178 23.85 -1.93 3.14
C ILE A 178 23.29 -2.96 4.13
N LEU A 179 23.67 -4.23 3.98
CA LEU A 179 23.21 -5.31 4.84
C LEU A 179 23.61 -5.08 6.30
N ARG A 180 24.87 -4.67 6.54
CA ARG A 180 25.37 -4.37 7.88
C ARG A 180 24.59 -3.24 8.53
N ARG A 181 24.40 -2.14 7.80
CA ARG A 181 23.61 -1.01 8.29
C ARG A 181 22.16 -1.41 8.61
N LYS A 182 21.52 -2.21 7.73
CA LYS A 182 20.14 -2.68 7.95
C LYS A 182 20.02 -3.67 9.11
N ALA A 183 21.05 -4.45 9.40
CA ALA A 183 21.10 -5.30 10.60
C ALA A 183 21.24 -4.46 11.87
N GLU A 184 22.12 -3.43 11.86
CA GLU A 184 22.30 -2.47 12.96
C GLU A 184 21.00 -1.69 13.27
N GLU A 185 20.33 -1.15 12.25
CA GLU A 185 19.02 -0.46 12.40
C GLU A 185 17.98 -1.36 13.09
N ARG A 186 18.02 -2.67 12.82
CA ARG A 186 17.13 -3.67 13.45
C ARG A 186 17.65 -4.24 14.78
N ARG A 187 18.83 -3.82 15.20
CA ARG A 187 19.51 -4.32 16.42
C ARG A 187 19.67 -5.83 16.44
N VAL A 188 19.98 -6.43 15.29
CA VAL A 188 20.18 -7.87 15.15
C VAL A 188 21.63 -8.16 14.87
N THR A 189 22.18 -9.14 15.59
CA THR A 189 23.52 -9.67 15.36
C THR A 189 23.38 -11.02 14.68
N LEU A 190 23.94 -11.17 13.48
CA LEU A 190 24.03 -12.42 12.74
C LEU A 190 25.42 -13.03 12.93
N GLU A 191 25.56 -14.32 12.66
CA GLU A 191 26.87 -14.98 12.68
C GLU A 191 27.86 -14.31 11.70
N PRO A 192 29.17 -14.26 12.04
CA PRO A 192 30.19 -13.74 11.14
C PRO A 192 30.18 -14.45 9.79
N GLY A 193 30.23 -13.69 8.69
CA GLY A 193 30.21 -14.23 7.33
C GLY A 193 28.83 -14.37 6.69
N VAL A 194 27.73 -14.24 7.44
CA VAL A 194 26.35 -14.36 6.91
C VAL A 194 26.03 -13.20 5.97
N LEU A 195 26.35 -11.97 6.36
CA LEU A 195 26.11 -10.79 5.51
C LEU A 195 26.93 -10.83 4.23
N GLU A 196 28.15 -11.29 4.32
CA GLU A 196 29.05 -11.51 3.19
C GLU A 196 28.55 -12.62 2.26
N ALA A 197 27.96 -13.68 2.81
CA ALA A 197 27.33 -14.74 2.03
C ALA A 197 26.10 -14.22 1.26
N VAL A 198 25.23 -13.42 1.89
CA VAL A 198 24.10 -12.77 1.21
C VAL A 198 24.58 -11.83 0.09
N ALA A 199 25.62 -11.04 0.33
CA ALA A 199 26.15 -10.10 -0.66
C ALA A 199 26.71 -10.77 -1.93
N ARG A 200 27.12 -12.05 -1.84
CA ARG A 200 27.58 -12.86 -3.00
C ARG A 200 26.43 -13.38 -3.87
N LEU A 201 25.21 -13.36 -3.37
CA LEU A 201 24.06 -13.82 -4.15
C LEU A 201 23.75 -12.85 -5.30
N ALA A 202 23.15 -13.38 -6.37
CA ALA A 202 22.69 -12.61 -7.53
C ALA A 202 21.41 -11.80 -7.17
N LEU A 203 21.56 -10.87 -6.24
CA LEU A 203 20.54 -9.92 -5.81
C LEU A 203 20.93 -8.54 -6.33
N ASP A 204 20.20 -8.02 -7.30
CA ASP A 204 20.59 -6.85 -8.07
C ASP A 204 20.04 -5.52 -7.52
N ASN A 205 19.17 -5.57 -6.52
CA ASN A 205 18.61 -4.38 -5.91
C ASN A 205 18.56 -4.44 -4.37
N VAL A 206 18.44 -3.26 -3.75
CA VAL A 206 18.48 -3.12 -2.28
C VAL A 206 17.25 -3.75 -1.61
N ARG A 207 16.08 -3.79 -2.30
CA ARG A 207 14.87 -4.43 -1.75
C ARG A 207 15.04 -5.92 -1.60
N GLU A 208 15.59 -6.58 -2.62
CA GLU A 208 15.92 -8.01 -2.55
C GLU A 208 16.93 -8.32 -1.44
N LEU A 209 17.98 -7.49 -1.30
CA LEU A 209 18.94 -7.61 -0.20
C LEU A 209 18.29 -7.50 1.16
N VAL A 210 17.39 -6.52 1.35
CA VAL A 210 16.65 -6.33 2.59
C VAL A 210 15.66 -7.46 2.82
N GLY A 211 14.99 -7.95 1.80
CA GLY A 211 14.10 -9.11 1.86
C GLY A 211 14.84 -10.39 2.27
N ALA A 212 16.03 -10.62 1.69
CA ALA A 212 16.92 -11.72 2.06
C ALA A 212 17.35 -11.62 3.53
N LEU A 213 17.81 -10.44 3.96
CA LEU A 213 18.17 -10.19 5.36
C LEU A 213 16.99 -10.45 6.31
N ASN A 214 15.78 -10.01 5.97
CA ASN A 214 14.58 -10.23 6.77
C ASN A 214 14.27 -11.72 6.96
N ARG A 215 14.41 -12.52 5.89
CA ARG A 215 14.24 -13.98 5.97
C ARG A 215 15.23 -14.61 6.93
N LEU A 216 16.52 -14.24 6.85
CA LEU A 216 17.54 -14.76 7.74
C LEU A 216 17.32 -14.36 9.21
N ILE A 217 16.91 -13.12 9.45
CA ILE A 217 16.51 -12.64 10.79
C ILE A 217 15.32 -13.44 11.33
N ALA A 218 14.34 -13.74 10.50
CA ALA A 218 13.17 -14.53 10.90
C ALA A 218 13.54 -15.98 11.24
N HIS A 219 14.44 -16.61 10.46
CA HIS A 219 14.98 -17.93 10.78
C HIS A 219 15.73 -17.94 12.13
N GLN A 220 16.61 -16.97 12.34
CA GLN A 220 17.33 -16.84 13.61
C GLN A 220 16.39 -16.61 14.79
N ALA A 221 15.37 -15.76 14.65
CA ALA A 221 14.36 -15.53 15.67
C ALA A 221 13.53 -16.77 15.97
N ALA A 222 13.32 -17.64 14.97
CA ALA A 222 12.66 -18.93 15.11
C ALA A 222 13.54 -20.00 15.79
N GLY A 223 14.79 -19.66 16.15
CA GLY A 223 15.74 -20.58 16.75
C GLY A 223 16.38 -21.57 15.75
N ASP A 224 16.29 -21.29 14.44
CA ASP A 224 16.94 -22.04 13.38
C ASP A 224 18.30 -21.41 13.10
N PRO A 225 19.44 -22.14 13.28
CA PRO A 225 20.77 -21.59 13.04
C PRO A 225 20.96 -21.15 11.59
N VAL A 226 21.54 -19.98 11.41
CA VAL A 226 21.83 -19.38 10.09
C VAL A 226 23.34 -19.25 9.89
N PRO A 227 24.08 -20.38 9.73
CA PRO A 227 25.48 -20.29 9.39
C PRO A 227 25.67 -19.87 7.92
N PRO A 228 26.81 -19.25 7.56
CA PRO A 228 27.06 -18.74 6.21
C PRO A 228 26.84 -19.78 5.09
N GLU A 229 27.12 -21.05 5.34
CA GLU A 229 27.00 -22.15 4.37
C GLU A 229 25.54 -22.49 4.03
N ARG A 230 24.60 -22.14 4.91
CA ARG A 230 23.16 -22.40 4.70
C ARG A 230 22.43 -21.24 4.04
N VAL A 231 23.06 -20.07 3.90
CA VAL A 231 22.43 -18.84 3.38
C VAL A 231 21.84 -19.07 1.99
N GLU A 232 22.60 -19.69 1.08
CA GLU A 232 22.12 -19.98 -0.29
C GLU A 232 20.91 -20.91 -0.28
N ALA A 233 20.96 -21.98 0.51
CA ALA A 233 19.86 -22.95 0.64
C ALA A 233 18.61 -22.32 1.27
N LEU A 234 18.77 -21.48 2.30
CA LEU A 234 17.66 -20.81 2.99
C LEU A 234 16.99 -19.73 2.14
N LEU A 235 17.75 -19.08 1.25
CA LEU A 235 17.24 -18.02 0.40
C LEU A 235 16.79 -18.52 -0.98
N GLY A 236 17.21 -19.72 -1.41
CA GLY A 236 16.89 -20.27 -2.73
C GLY A 236 17.50 -19.48 -3.89
N ALA A 237 18.44 -18.55 -3.62
CA ALA A 237 19.06 -17.67 -4.59
C ALA A 237 20.41 -18.23 -5.03
N LYS A 238 20.72 -18.14 -6.34
CA LYS A 238 21.99 -18.58 -6.91
C LYS A 238 23.10 -17.59 -6.63
N LEU A 239 24.35 -18.06 -6.54
CA LEU A 239 25.54 -17.23 -6.48
C LEU A 239 25.66 -16.37 -7.74
N ALA A 240 26.06 -15.10 -7.59
CA ALA A 240 26.39 -14.23 -8.70
C ALA A 240 27.63 -14.79 -9.43
N VAL A 241 27.57 -14.91 -10.74
CA VAL A 241 28.73 -15.21 -11.58
C VAL A 241 29.66 -13.98 -11.49
N ASP A 242 30.90 -14.20 -11.07
CA ASP A 242 31.89 -13.17 -10.81
C ASP A 242 32.13 -12.29 -12.07
N PRO A 243 31.84 -10.97 -12.07
CA PRO A 243 32.07 -10.11 -13.22
C PRO A 243 33.45 -9.49 -13.23
N ALA A 244 34.50 -10.29 -13.08
CA ALA A 244 35.89 -9.80 -13.20
C ALA A 244 36.33 -9.57 -14.66
N GLN A 245 35.42 -9.51 -15.63
CA GLN A 245 35.74 -9.28 -17.04
C GLN A 245 34.77 -8.33 -17.75
N THR A 246 34.62 -7.10 -17.28
CA THR A 246 34.17 -6.03 -18.20
C THR A 246 34.38 -4.65 -17.56
N GLN A 247 35.62 -4.24 -17.46
CA GLN A 247 35.96 -2.81 -17.34
C GLN A 247 36.79 -2.42 -18.54
N ARG A 248 36.22 -1.65 -19.48
CA ARG A 248 36.90 -0.59 -20.26
C ARG A 248 35.92 0.15 -21.17
N ALA A 249 35.99 1.49 -21.02
CA ALA A 249 35.39 2.53 -21.88
C ALA A 249 34.13 3.19 -21.31
N ALA A 250 34.04 4.46 -21.07
CA ALA A 250 34.54 5.63 -21.72
C ALA A 250 34.36 6.86 -20.82
N GLY A 251 35.33 7.76 -20.90
CA GLY A 251 35.28 9.04 -20.22
C GLY A 251 34.91 10.20 -21.14
N GLY A 252 34.75 11.36 -20.51
CA GLY A 252 34.75 12.70 -21.13
C GLY A 252 33.36 13.29 -21.32
N VAL A 253 33.03 14.53 -21.02
CA VAL A 253 33.72 15.82 -21.15
C VAL A 253 32.93 16.88 -20.34
N VAL A 254 33.68 17.81 -19.74
CA VAL A 254 33.21 18.99 -18.99
C VAL A 254 33.02 20.17 -19.95
N GLY A 255 32.03 21.04 -19.67
CA GLY A 255 31.90 22.33 -20.31
C GLY A 255 31.15 23.35 -19.45
N SER A 256 31.88 24.31 -18.92
CA SER A 256 31.45 25.47 -18.14
C SER A 256 31.14 26.67 -19.02
N ILE A 257 30.40 27.68 -18.49
CA ILE A 257 30.36 29.14 -18.74
C ILE A 257 29.05 29.66 -18.15
N GLY A 258 28.81 30.64 -17.24
CA GLY A 258 29.41 31.91 -17.00
C GLY A 258 28.27 32.93 -16.82
N ALA A 259 28.18 33.66 -15.69
CA ALA A 259 27.21 34.75 -15.41
C ALA A 259 27.71 36.09 -15.96
N PRO A 260 26.89 37.13 -16.08
CA PRO A 260 26.72 38.21 -15.10
C PRO A 260 25.36 38.92 -15.14
N GLY A 261 24.80 39.63 -14.14
CA GLY A 261 25.15 40.87 -13.52
C GLY A 261 23.94 41.81 -13.47
N ALA A 262 23.60 42.38 -12.32
CA ALA A 262 22.54 43.34 -12.06
C ALA A 262 22.95 44.77 -12.44
N PRO A 263 22.00 45.78 -12.47
CA PRO A 263 21.98 46.75 -11.38
C PRO A 263 20.61 47.41 -11.02
N ALA A 264 20.70 48.21 -9.99
CA ALA A 264 19.65 48.83 -9.16
C ALA A 264 19.32 50.30 -9.49
N ALA A 265 18.37 50.83 -8.67
CA ALA A 265 18.15 52.25 -8.24
C ALA A 265 16.98 53.00 -8.94
N ALA A 266 16.21 53.83 -8.36
CA ALA A 266 15.95 54.55 -7.13
C ALA A 266 14.95 55.71 -7.41
N ALA A 267 13.97 55.91 -6.56
CA ALA A 267 13.63 57.02 -5.67
C ALA A 267 12.87 58.33 -6.15
N SER A 268 11.98 58.79 -5.26
CA SER A 268 11.54 60.15 -4.89
C SER A 268 10.44 60.82 -5.75
N GLY A 269 9.43 61.53 -5.28
CA GLY A 269 9.01 62.16 -4.03
C GLY A 269 7.97 63.28 -4.28
N GLN A 270 7.30 63.76 -3.21
CA GLN A 270 6.48 64.99 -3.05
C GLN A 270 4.98 64.86 -3.26
N SER A 271 4.11 65.21 -2.41
CA SER A 271 3.73 65.88 -1.15
C SER A 271 2.75 67.08 -1.41
N ASP A 272 1.74 67.21 -0.56
CA ASP A 272 1.02 68.42 -0.11
C ASP A 272 -0.36 68.87 -0.69
N GLU A 273 -1.04 68.14 -1.48
CA GLU A 273 -2.51 68.35 -1.64
C GLU A 273 -3.34 67.22 -0.94
N PHE A 274 -2.68 66.50 -0.07
CA PHE A 274 -3.19 65.23 0.50
C PHE A 274 -3.94 65.40 1.84
N GLY A 275 -3.85 66.56 2.50
CA GLY A 275 -4.45 66.79 3.82
C GLY A 275 -5.98 66.97 3.79
N ASP A 276 -6.48 67.74 2.84
CA ASP A 276 -7.93 68.01 2.74
C ASP A 276 -8.69 66.84 2.10
N PHE A 277 -8.06 66.11 1.20
CA PHE A 277 -8.60 64.86 0.62
C PHE A 277 -8.72 63.72 1.64
N LEU A 278 -7.83 63.66 2.64
CA LEU A 278 -7.88 62.66 3.71
C LEU A 278 -9.01 62.87 4.70
N SER A 279 -9.45 64.15 4.96
CA SER A 279 -10.54 64.39 5.91
C SER A 279 -11.91 64.02 5.34
N ASP A 280 -12.14 64.23 4.04
CA ASP A 280 -13.39 63.86 3.35
C ASP A 280 -13.48 62.35 3.13
N ILE A 281 -12.35 61.70 2.86
CA ILE A 281 -12.27 60.23 2.79
C ILE A 281 -12.53 59.60 4.17
N SER A 282 -11.99 60.18 5.25
CA SER A 282 -12.19 59.68 6.60
C SER A 282 -13.65 59.70 7.04
N ALA A 283 -14.39 60.77 6.71
CA ALA A 283 -15.82 60.88 7.03
C ALA A 283 -16.67 59.89 6.22
N THR A 284 -16.36 59.71 4.94
CA THR A 284 -17.04 58.75 4.07
C THR A 284 -16.74 57.31 4.47
N LEU A 285 -15.48 57.03 4.86
CA LEU A 285 -15.05 55.71 5.38
C LEU A 285 -15.74 55.35 6.70
N HIS A 286 -15.87 56.33 7.65
CA HIS A 286 -16.59 56.08 8.90
C HIS A 286 -18.06 55.75 8.66
N GLN A 287 -18.73 56.43 7.74
CA GLN A 287 -20.12 56.16 7.43
C GLN A 287 -20.32 54.81 6.73
N GLN A 288 -19.38 54.42 5.89
CA GLN A 288 -19.38 53.09 5.25
C GLN A 288 -19.08 51.98 6.27
N ILE A 289 -18.16 52.18 7.22
CA ILE A 289 -17.84 51.27 8.29
C ILE A 289 -19.02 51.04 9.23
N GLU A 290 -19.75 52.11 9.61
CA GLU A 290 -20.93 51.97 10.46
C GLU A 290 -22.10 51.26 9.76
N ALA A 291 -22.36 51.61 8.49
CA ALA A 291 -23.38 50.94 7.67
C ALA A 291 -23.06 49.44 7.49
N TRP A 292 -21.80 49.13 7.34
CA TRP A 292 -21.31 47.76 7.24
C TRP A 292 -21.41 46.98 8.57
N ARG A 293 -21.00 47.59 9.70
CA ARG A 293 -21.18 46.98 11.03
C ARG A 293 -22.62 46.62 11.30
N GLY A 294 -23.56 47.49 10.88
CA GLY A 294 -24.99 47.22 10.96
C GLY A 294 -25.44 46.02 10.14
N LYS A 295 -24.89 45.84 8.92
CA LYS A 295 -25.20 44.67 8.07
C LYS A 295 -24.67 43.35 8.69
N VAL A 296 -23.44 43.37 9.21
CA VAL A 296 -22.86 42.17 9.85
C VAL A 296 -23.58 41.83 11.14
N ALA A 297 -23.91 42.84 12.00
CA ALA A 297 -24.67 42.60 13.22
C ALA A 297 -26.08 42.05 12.92
N ALA A 298 -26.75 42.53 11.90
CA ALA A 298 -28.03 41.96 11.45
C ALA A 298 -27.88 40.51 10.95
N ALA A 299 -26.79 40.18 10.27
CA ALA A 299 -26.51 38.85 9.81
C ALA A 299 -26.20 37.91 10.99
N VAL A 300 -25.44 38.35 12.01
CA VAL A 300 -25.20 37.58 13.24
C VAL A 300 -26.53 37.22 13.90
N LEU A 301 -27.40 38.22 14.17
CA LEU A 301 -28.70 37.97 14.81
C LEU A 301 -29.60 37.01 14.00
N ARG A 302 -29.57 37.10 12.68
CA ARG A 302 -30.32 36.22 11.81
C ARG A 302 -29.85 34.78 11.92
N TRP A 303 -28.55 34.56 11.75
CA TRP A 303 -27.99 33.22 11.70
C TRP A 303 -27.93 32.54 13.07
N GLU A 304 -27.76 33.33 14.16
CA GLU A 304 -27.96 32.82 15.51
C GLU A 304 -29.40 32.35 15.77
N GLY A 305 -30.39 33.15 15.27
CA GLY A 305 -31.80 32.78 15.33
C GLY A 305 -32.12 31.48 14.57
N GLU A 306 -31.37 31.16 13.51
CA GLU A 306 -31.45 29.91 12.74
C GLU A 306 -30.59 28.78 13.35
N GLY A 307 -29.82 29.07 14.43
CA GLY A 307 -29.02 28.13 15.21
C GLY A 307 -27.64 27.82 14.65
N TYR A 308 -27.10 28.70 13.77
CA TYR A 308 -25.74 28.60 13.29
C TYR A 308 -24.75 29.32 14.21
N ARG A 309 -23.50 28.85 14.27
CA ARG A 309 -22.40 29.51 14.96
C ARG A 309 -21.94 30.72 14.16
N THR A 310 -21.90 31.89 14.81
CA THR A 310 -21.61 33.20 14.20
C THR A 310 -20.24 33.75 14.56
N ALA A 311 -19.42 33.02 15.30
CA ALA A 311 -18.10 33.45 15.79
C ALA A 311 -17.19 34.06 14.68
N ARG A 312 -17.30 33.56 13.44
CA ARG A 312 -16.56 34.09 12.29
C ARG A 312 -17.06 35.48 11.86
N LEU A 313 -18.35 35.77 12.01
CA LEU A 313 -18.94 37.09 11.76
C LEU A 313 -18.71 38.05 12.93
N GLU A 314 -18.77 37.57 14.16
CA GLU A 314 -18.47 38.32 15.37
C GLU A 314 -17.02 38.83 15.37
N ALA A 315 -16.07 37.97 14.96
CA ALA A 315 -14.67 38.34 14.82
C ALA A 315 -14.44 39.49 13.81
N LEU A 316 -15.34 39.66 12.84
CA LEU A 316 -15.30 40.79 11.91
C LEU A 316 -15.78 42.11 12.57
N LEU A 317 -16.62 42.04 13.61
CA LEU A 317 -17.08 43.21 14.37
C LEU A 317 -16.01 43.73 15.34
N ASP A 318 -15.15 42.80 15.85
CA ASP A 318 -14.12 43.08 16.84
C ASP A 318 -12.75 43.44 16.25
N GLY A 319 -12.52 43.17 14.94
CA GLY A 319 -11.23 43.31 14.28
C GLY A 319 -11.08 44.57 13.44
N GLU A 320 -9.81 45.02 13.25
CA GLU A 320 -9.47 46.00 12.20
C GLU A 320 -9.61 45.37 10.82
N LEU A 321 -10.25 46.10 9.91
CA LEU A 321 -10.64 45.71 8.53
C LEU A 321 -9.46 45.21 7.69
N ALA A 322 -9.26 43.90 7.62
CA ALA A 322 -8.29 43.27 6.72
C ALA A 322 -8.93 42.61 5.46
N ARG A 323 -10.27 42.51 5.36
CA ARG A 323 -11.00 41.91 4.22
C ARG A 323 -12.26 42.66 3.86
N ASP A 324 -12.69 42.53 2.58
CA ASP A 324 -13.98 43.05 2.11
C ASP A 324 -15.13 42.36 2.87
N PRO A 325 -15.94 43.13 3.60
CA PRO A 325 -17.01 42.59 4.43
C PRO A 325 -18.18 41.99 3.65
N GLU A 326 -18.43 42.45 2.45
CA GLU A 326 -19.48 41.90 1.59
C GLU A 326 -19.05 40.55 1.00
N GLU A 327 -17.76 40.35 0.79
CA GLU A 327 -17.19 39.07 0.40
C GLU A 327 -17.27 38.07 1.55
N ALA A 328 -16.91 38.48 2.77
CA ALA A 328 -16.99 37.64 3.97
C ALA A 328 -18.43 37.19 4.29
N LEU A 329 -19.43 38.06 4.09
CA LEU A 329 -20.84 37.70 4.24
C LEU A 329 -21.31 36.71 3.16
N ARG A 330 -20.89 36.92 1.90
CA ARG A 330 -21.20 35.98 0.81
C ARG A 330 -20.57 34.62 1.01
N GLU A 331 -19.33 34.56 1.49
CA GLU A 331 -18.65 33.30 1.86
C GLU A 331 -19.41 32.59 2.98
N PHE A 332 -19.77 33.33 4.05
CA PHE A 332 -20.52 32.76 5.17
C PHE A 332 -21.88 32.18 4.72
N GLU A 333 -22.62 32.90 3.89
CA GLU A 333 -23.89 32.40 3.34
C GLU A 333 -23.72 31.21 2.41
N ALA A 334 -22.60 31.13 1.69
CA ALA A 334 -22.27 29.96 0.88
C ALA A 334 -21.96 28.75 1.75
N ASP A 335 -21.21 28.93 2.85
CA ASP A 335 -20.88 27.90 3.80
C ASP A 335 -22.13 27.37 4.52
N VAL A 336 -23.07 28.26 4.92
CA VAL A 336 -24.37 27.85 5.50
C VAL A 336 -25.16 26.99 4.52
N ARG A 337 -25.29 27.43 3.25
CA ARG A 337 -25.98 26.62 2.22
C ARG A 337 -25.34 25.26 2.01
N ARG A 338 -24.01 25.19 2.08
CA ARG A 338 -23.27 23.93 1.97
C ARG A 338 -23.54 23.01 3.18
N LEU A 339 -23.58 23.56 4.39
CA LEU A 339 -23.92 22.83 5.60
C LEU A 339 -25.37 22.27 5.59
N ASP A 340 -26.34 23.05 5.08
CA ASP A 340 -27.72 22.58 4.92
C ASP A 340 -27.82 21.42 3.93
N ALA A 341 -27.08 21.49 2.81
CA ALA A 341 -27.01 20.40 1.85
C ALA A 341 -26.36 19.15 2.45
N LEU A 342 -25.28 19.31 3.23
CA LEU A 342 -24.62 18.21 3.94
C LEU A 342 -25.53 17.59 5.02
N ARG A 343 -26.27 18.41 5.78
CA ARG A 343 -27.24 17.96 6.76
C ARG A 343 -28.37 17.12 6.12
N THR A 344 -28.91 17.60 4.99
CA THR A 344 -29.91 16.85 4.23
C THR A 344 -29.39 15.49 3.75
N GLN A 345 -28.14 15.43 3.32
CA GLN A 345 -27.49 14.16 2.99
C GLN A 345 -27.26 13.27 4.22
N ALA A 346 -26.95 13.88 5.38
CA ALA A 346 -26.81 13.15 6.64
C ALA A 346 -28.15 12.56 7.11
N GLU A 347 -29.26 13.31 6.94
CA GLU A 347 -30.62 12.84 7.24
C GLU A 347 -30.99 11.58 6.43
N GLN A 348 -30.47 11.46 5.19
CA GLN A 348 -30.71 10.32 4.32
C GLN A 348 -29.78 9.13 4.61
N ALA A 349 -28.48 9.40 4.91
CA ALA A 349 -27.45 8.37 5.03
C ALA A 349 -27.23 7.89 6.48
N ALA A 350 -27.43 8.77 7.48
CA ALA A 350 -27.20 8.50 8.90
C ALA A 350 -28.05 9.47 9.75
N PRO A 351 -29.35 9.20 9.94
CA PRO A 351 -30.30 10.12 10.61
C PRO A 351 -29.85 10.57 12.00
N ASP A 352 -29.16 9.68 12.75
CA ASP A 352 -28.64 9.97 14.10
C ASP A 352 -27.58 11.06 14.13
N LEU A 353 -26.92 11.32 13.01
CA LEU A 353 -25.88 12.34 12.89
C LEU A 353 -26.39 13.71 12.41
N ALA A 354 -27.58 13.77 11.81
CA ALA A 354 -28.15 15.00 11.27
C ALA A 354 -28.36 16.09 12.35
N GLY A 355 -28.46 15.70 13.62
CA GLY A 355 -28.52 16.57 14.79
C GLY A 355 -27.17 17.08 15.30
N SER A 356 -26.06 16.67 14.71
CA SER A 356 -24.73 17.06 15.17
C SER A 356 -24.50 18.57 15.05
N PRO A 357 -23.93 19.24 16.08
CA PRO A 357 -23.64 20.67 16.06
C PRO A 357 -22.60 21.06 14.98
N VAL A 358 -21.88 20.08 14.43
CA VAL A 358 -20.92 20.30 13.34
C VAL A 358 -21.59 20.79 12.06
N PHE A 359 -22.84 20.36 11.76
CA PHE A 359 -23.62 20.87 10.61
C PHE A 359 -24.18 22.27 10.80
N ARG A 360 -23.86 22.94 11.91
CA ARG A 360 -24.26 24.31 12.23
C ARG A 360 -23.07 25.23 12.48
N ASP A 361 -21.88 24.82 12.05
CA ASP A 361 -20.63 25.59 12.22
C ASP A 361 -20.04 26.01 10.86
N PRO A 362 -20.41 27.20 10.32
CA PRO A 362 -19.87 27.70 9.06
C PRO A 362 -18.37 28.01 9.11
N GLY A 363 -17.78 28.04 10.32
CA GLY A 363 -16.33 28.15 10.50
C GLY A 363 -15.57 26.84 10.21
N ASN A 364 -16.28 25.71 10.12
CA ASN A 364 -15.64 24.40 9.95
C ASN A 364 -16.45 23.43 9.07
N VAL A 365 -16.77 23.86 7.85
CA VAL A 365 -17.50 23.04 6.87
C VAL A 365 -16.79 21.71 6.58
N ALA A 366 -15.46 21.72 6.58
CA ALA A 366 -14.65 20.51 6.34
C ALA A 366 -14.92 19.40 7.40
N ALA A 367 -15.17 19.76 8.66
CA ALA A 367 -15.52 18.78 9.69
C ALA A 367 -16.90 18.15 9.45
N ALA A 368 -17.86 18.92 8.90
CA ALA A 368 -19.18 18.40 8.53
C ALA A 368 -19.09 17.45 7.33
N GLU A 369 -18.25 17.78 6.35
CA GLU A 369 -17.96 16.91 5.21
C GLU A 369 -17.30 15.61 5.67
N GLU A 370 -16.29 15.70 6.54
CA GLU A 370 -15.59 14.54 7.09
C GLU A 370 -16.54 13.65 7.92
N LEU A 371 -17.39 14.24 8.75
CA LEU A 371 -18.37 13.49 9.56
C LEU A 371 -19.39 12.76 8.67
N LEU A 372 -19.88 13.41 7.62
CA LEU A 372 -20.81 12.79 6.68
C LEU A 372 -20.14 11.66 5.87
N GLU A 373 -18.92 11.87 5.42
CA GLU A 373 -18.13 10.84 4.73
C GLU A 373 -17.85 9.65 5.66
N GLN A 374 -17.50 9.90 6.92
CA GLN A 374 -17.33 8.84 7.92
C GLN A 374 -18.64 8.05 8.14
N ALA A 375 -19.77 8.74 8.14
CA ALA A 375 -21.09 8.11 8.29
C ALA A 375 -21.48 7.26 7.07
N LYS A 376 -21.27 7.78 5.86
CA LYS A 376 -21.49 7.05 4.61
C LYS A 376 -20.60 5.81 4.50
N GLU A 377 -19.39 5.89 5.06
CA GLU A 377 -18.41 4.81 5.05
C GLU A 377 -18.60 3.81 6.18
N GLY A 378 -19.18 4.21 7.31
CA GLY A 378 -19.68 3.30 8.33
C GLY A 378 -20.79 2.39 7.81
N ALA A 379 -21.47 2.78 6.71
CA ALA A 379 -22.43 1.95 6.01
C ALA A 379 -21.78 0.82 5.18
N HIS A 380 -20.51 0.96 4.79
CA HIS A 380 -19.78 -0.05 3.99
C HIS A 380 -18.33 -0.17 4.46
N PRO A 381 -18.06 -0.78 5.65
CA PRO A 381 -16.70 -1.04 6.09
C PRO A 381 -15.98 -1.97 5.09
N PRO A 382 -14.64 -1.95 5.02
CA PRO A 382 -13.90 -2.94 4.24
C PRO A 382 -14.19 -4.35 4.79
N PRO A 383 -14.07 -5.42 3.97
CA PRO A 383 -14.28 -6.79 4.42
C PRO A 383 -13.44 -7.12 5.65
N ALA A 384 -14.08 -7.68 6.66
CA ALA A 384 -13.42 -8.02 7.92
C ALA A 384 -12.86 -9.46 7.91
N PRO A 385 -11.83 -9.77 8.73
CA PRO A 385 -11.36 -11.14 8.87
C PRO A 385 -12.45 -12.04 9.45
N SER A 386 -12.57 -13.26 8.93
CA SER A 386 -13.53 -14.25 9.45
C SER A 386 -13.22 -14.61 10.91
N PRO A 387 -14.18 -14.48 11.84
CA PRO A 387 -13.97 -14.75 13.27
C PRO A 387 -13.67 -16.21 13.58
N LEU A 388 -13.93 -17.13 12.63
CA LEU A 388 -13.67 -18.57 12.79
C LEU A 388 -12.18 -18.90 12.89
N TRP A 389 -11.31 -18.04 12.37
CA TRP A 389 -9.88 -18.29 12.28
C TRP A 389 -9.13 -17.54 13.39
N ARG A 390 -8.58 -18.28 14.33
CA ARG A 390 -7.85 -17.69 15.47
C ARG A 390 -6.36 -17.98 15.34
N LEU A 391 -5.53 -16.99 15.67
CA LEU A 391 -4.07 -17.12 15.61
C LEU A 391 -3.55 -18.15 16.63
N ASP A 392 -4.15 -18.21 17.81
CA ASP A 392 -3.82 -19.21 18.86
C ASP A 392 -4.26 -20.64 18.48
N ALA A 393 -5.08 -20.77 17.44
CA ALA A 393 -5.48 -22.06 16.89
C ALA A 393 -4.46 -22.62 15.89
N VAL A 394 -3.50 -21.84 15.44
CA VAL A 394 -2.45 -22.32 14.53
C VAL A 394 -1.47 -23.25 15.26
N VAL A 395 -1.25 -24.43 14.71
CA VAL A 395 -0.29 -25.39 15.25
C VAL A 395 1.12 -24.97 14.84
N GLU A 396 1.94 -24.57 15.81
CA GLU A 396 3.36 -24.28 15.57
C GLU A 396 4.19 -25.58 15.63
N ALA A 397 5.04 -25.78 14.62
CA ALA A 397 6.01 -26.87 14.56
C ALA A 397 7.27 -26.39 13.81
N PRO A 398 8.38 -27.13 13.83
CA PRO A 398 9.62 -26.70 13.20
C PRO A 398 9.45 -26.22 11.75
N GLY A 399 8.62 -26.90 10.95
CA GLY A 399 8.42 -26.60 9.55
C GLY A 399 7.70 -25.26 9.25
N ASN A 400 6.82 -24.79 10.14
CA ASN A 400 6.06 -23.53 9.93
C ASN A 400 6.41 -22.44 10.96
N ARG A 401 7.40 -22.69 11.81
CA ARG A 401 7.77 -21.81 12.93
C ARG A 401 8.08 -20.39 12.47
N VAL A 402 8.80 -20.21 11.37
CA VAL A 402 9.15 -18.89 10.83
C VAL A 402 7.88 -18.09 10.51
N ALA A 403 6.91 -18.70 9.82
CA ALA A 403 5.67 -18.04 9.46
C ALA A 403 4.80 -17.69 10.68
N VAL A 404 4.72 -18.60 11.66
CA VAL A 404 3.93 -18.38 12.88
C VAL A 404 4.57 -17.30 13.76
N GLN A 405 5.89 -17.31 13.93
CA GLN A 405 6.58 -16.26 14.69
C GLN A 405 6.56 -14.91 14.00
N ALA A 406 6.66 -14.89 12.67
CA ALA A 406 6.47 -13.65 11.90
C ALA A 406 5.06 -13.09 12.09
N ALA A 407 4.03 -13.96 12.12
CA ALA A 407 2.66 -13.54 12.41
C ALA A 407 2.53 -12.89 13.79
N HIS A 408 3.10 -13.51 14.83
CA HIS A 408 3.12 -12.93 16.19
C HIS A 408 3.91 -11.60 16.24
N ALA A 409 5.04 -11.51 15.53
CA ALA A 409 5.83 -10.28 15.47
C ALA A 409 5.07 -9.13 14.78
N VAL A 410 4.35 -9.42 13.70
CA VAL A 410 3.48 -8.45 13.01
C VAL A 410 2.33 -7.99 13.91
N VAL A 411 1.70 -8.89 14.64
CA VAL A 411 0.65 -8.52 15.60
C VAL A 411 1.21 -7.66 16.72
N ALA A 412 2.42 -7.95 17.21
CA ALA A 412 3.05 -7.17 18.29
C ALA A 412 3.46 -5.75 17.87
N ALA A 413 3.96 -5.57 16.64
CA ALA A 413 4.45 -4.28 16.12
C ALA A 413 4.02 -4.12 14.63
N PRO A 414 2.72 -3.83 14.37
CA PRO A 414 2.20 -3.71 13.02
C PRO A 414 2.81 -2.51 12.29
N GLY A 415 3.18 -2.72 11.03
CA GLY A 415 3.83 -1.71 10.18
C GLY A 415 5.33 -1.56 10.37
N GLU A 416 5.88 -1.98 11.51
CA GLU A 416 7.30 -1.83 11.84
C GLU A 416 8.15 -3.03 11.41
N LYS A 417 7.61 -4.25 11.61
CA LYS A 417 8.31 -5.50 11.30
C LYS A 417 7.63 -6.24 10.16
N TYR A 418 8.43 -6.76 9.24
CA TYR A 418 7.94 -7.62 8.16
C TYR A 418 6.76 -7.01 7.39
N ASN A 419 6.98 -5.84 6.82
CA ASN A 419 5.98 -5.14 6.01
C ASN A 419 6.45 -4.97 4.55
N PRO A 420 5.86 -5.69 3.59
CA PRO A 420 4.78 -6.67 3.75
C PRO A 420 5.24 -8.00 4.37
N LEU A 421 4.33 -8.76 4.96
CA LEU A 421 4.49 -10.19 5.22
C LEU A 421 3.82 -10.98 4.10
N VAL A 422 4.57 -11.86 3.44
CA VAL A 422 4.02 -12.72 2.38
C VAL A 422 4.11 -14.18 2.80
N LEU A 423 2.97 -14.86 2.89
CA LEU A 423 2.86 -16.26 3.26
C LEU A 423 2.74 -17.11 1.98
N VAL A 424 3.73 -17.94 1.70
CA VAL A 424 3.77 -18.77 0.49
C VAL A 424 3.63 -20.24 0.84
N GLY A 425 2.88 -20.98 0.05
CA GLY A 425 2.75 -22.44 0.25
C GLY A 425 1.59 -23.04 -0.53
N GLY A 426 1.57 -24.34 -0.70
CA GLY A 426 0.54 -25.07 -1.42
C GLY A 426 -0.89 -24.86 -0.89
N SER A 427 -1.87 -25.40 -1.59
CA SER A 427 -3.26 -25.32 -1.13
C SER A 427 -3.49 -26.11 0.17
N GLY A 428 -4.22 -25.51 1.12
CA GLY A 428 -4.64 -26.17 2.37
C GLY A 428 -3.53 -26.34 3.43
N VAL A 429 -2.36 -25.67 3.29
CA VAL A 429 -1.29 -25.71 4.31
C VAL A 429 -1.52 -24.77 5.50
N GLY A 430 -2.56 -23.88 5.43
CA GLY A 430 -2.93 -22.99 6.53
C GLY A 430 -2.67 -21.51 6.28
N LYS A 431 -2.36 -21.08 5.04
CA LYS A 431 -2.15 -19.65 4.68
C LYS A 431 -3.33 -18.76 5.08
N THR A 432 -4.52 -19.10 4.59
CA THR A 432 -5.77 -18.37 4.86
C THR A 432 -6.08 -18.35 6.37
N HIS A 433 -5.86 -19.46 7.09
CA HIS A 433 -6.03 -19.49 8.54
C HIS A 433 -5.10 -18.50 9.23
N LEU A 434 -3.82 -18.52 8.87
CA LEU A 434 -2.83 -17.62 9.47
C LEU A 434 -3.14 -16.16 9.13
N LEU A 435 -3.53 -15.86 7.88
CA LEU A 435 -3.93 -14.53 7.43
C LEU A 435 -5.09 -13.96 8.27
N HIS A 436 -6.22 -14.69 8.32
CA HIS A 436 -7.38 -14.26 9.10
C HIS A 436 -7.11 -14.25 10.62
N GLY A 437 -6.30 -15.20 11.12
CA GLY A 437 -5.89 -15.24 12.51
C GLY A 437 -5.10 -13.99 12.92
N ILE A 438 -4.18 -13.53 12.08
CA ILE A 438 -3.49 -12.24 12.25
C ILE A 438 -4.49 -11.10 12.21
N GLY A 439 -5.39 -11.08 11.23
CA GLY A 439 -6.43 -10.06 11.09
C GLY A 439 -7.29 -9.93 12.34
N ASN A 440 -7.78 -11.04 12.89
CA ASN A 440 -8.57 -11.05 14.13
C ASN A 440 -7.75 -10.54 15.33
N ALA A 441 -6.47 -10.92 15.43
CA ALA A 441 -5.59 -10.44 16.49
C ALA A 441 -5.33 -8.92 16.39
N LEU A 442 -5.18 -8.37 15.19
CA LEU A 442 -5.06 -6.94 14.95
C LEU A 442 -6.37 -6.20 15.26
N THR A 443 -7.53 -6.75 14.86
CA THR A 443 -8.85 -6.20 15.18
C THR A 443 -9.09 -6.17 16.69
N ALA A 444 -8.70 -7.22 17.41
CA ALA A 444 -8.79 -7.24 18.88
C ALA A 444 -7.93 -6.17 19.57
N ARG A 445 -6.92 -5.63 18.88
CA ARG A 445 -6.12 -4.48 19.32
C ARG A 445 -6.71 -3.12 18.92
N GLY A 446 -7.91 -3.10 18.33
CA GLY A 446 -8.60 -1.89 17.90
C GLY A 446 -8.20 -1.36 16.53
N LEU A 447 -7.45 -2.11 15.72
CA LEU A 447 -7.06 -1.72 14.37
C LEU A 447 -8.17 -2.06 13.38
N ARG A 448 -8.39 -1.18 12.40
CA ARG A 448 -9.31 -1.40 11.28
C ARG A 448 -8.61 -2.28 10.25
N VAL A 449 -9.09 -3.48 10.06
CA VAL A 449 -8.47 -4.48 9.17
C VAL A 449 -9.34 -4.68 7.94
N ALA A 450 -8.77 -4.51 6.77
CA ALA A 450 -9.33 -4.96 5.50
C ALA A 450 -8.77 -6.36 5.20
N CYS A 451 -9.64 -7.39 5.10
CA CYS A 451 -9.23 -8.77 4.87
C CYS A 451 -10.14 -9.41 3.83
N LEU A 452 -9.59 -9.74 2.65
CA LEU A 452 -10.36 -10.27 1.52
C LEU A 452 -9.50 -11.14 0.60
N GLY A 453 -10.14 -11.90 -0.28
CA GLY A 453 -9.47 -12.63 -1.36
C GLY A 453 -9.15 -11.75 -2.56
N ALA A 454 -8.12 -12.10 -3.34
CA ALA A 454 -7.75 -11.36 -4.54
C ALA A 454 -8.83 -11.39 -5.63
N GLU A 455 -9.68 -12.41 -5.68
CA GLU A 455 -10.84 -12.46 -6.58
C GLU A 455 -11.93 -11.48 -6.13
N GLU A 456 -12.22 -11.41 -4.83
CA GLU A 456 -13.18 -10.47 -4.23
C GLU A 456 -12.70 -9.02 -4.45
N PHE A 457 -11.41 -8.75 -4.20
CA PHE A 457 -10.75 -7.46 -4.47
C PHE A 457 -10.96 -7.03 -5.93
N THR A 458 -10.73 -7.94 -6.88
CA THR A 458 -10.93 -7.67 -8.30
C THR A 458 -12.42 -7.46 -8.63
N GLY A 459 -13.31 -8.25 -8.06
CA GLY A 459 -14.76 -8.14 -8.26
C GLY A 459 -15.30 -6.79 -7.78
N GLU A 460 -14.96 -6.39 -6.55
CA GLU A 460 -15.34 -5.08 -6.00
C GLU A 460 -14.80 -3.90 -6.82
N LEU A 461 -13.56 -4.03 -7.34
CA LEU A 461 -12.98 -3.01 -8.20
C LEU A 461 -13.74 -2.88 -9.53
N ILE A 462 -14.11 -4.00 -10.17
CA ILE A 462 -14.90 -4.00 -11.41
C ILE A 462 -16.25 -3.32 -11.15
N GLU A 463 -16.94 -3.68 -10.06
CA GLU A 463 -18.21 -3.03 -9.70
C GLU A 463 -18.05 -1.52 -9.43
N ALA A 464 -16.93 -1.11 -8.84
CA ALA A 464 -16.64 0.29 -8.59
C ALA A 464 -16.35 1.05 -9.90
N ILE A 465 -15.70 0.41 -10.88
CA ILE A 465 -15.48 0.97 -12.22
C ILE A 465 -16.83 1.15 -12.94
N ASP A 466 -17.68 0.13 -12.95
CA ASP A 466 -18.97 0.15 -13.62
C ASP A 466 -19.93 1.22 -13.04
N ARG A 467 -19.76 1.57 -11.76
CA ARG A 467 -20.56 2.60 -11.04
C ARG A 467 -19.89 3.97 -10.99
N ASP A 468 -18.73 4.17 -11.63
CA ASP A 468 -17.88 5.37 -11.51
C ASP A 468 -17.53 5.76 -10.05
N ALA A 469 -17.35 4.74 -9.20
CA ALA A 469 -17.16 4.86 -7.75
C ALA A 469 -15.75 4.45 -7.29
N VAL A 470 -14.76 4.37 -8.20
CA VAL A 470 -13.38 3.93 -7.90
C VAL A 470 -12.73 4.80 -6.81
N THR A 471 -13.00 6.10 -6.81
CA THR A 471 -12.47 7.02 -5.79
C THR A 471 -13.00 6.69 -4.40
N GLN A 472 -14.28 6.33 -4.27
CA GLN A 472 -14.88 5.92 -2.99
C GLN A 472 -14.34 4.57 -2.55
N TRP A 473 -14.20 3.61 -3.47
CA TRP A 473 -13.59 2.31 -3.23
C TRP A 473 -12.15 2.46 -2.70
N ARG A 474 -11.30 3.29 -3.33
CA ARG A 474 -9.94 3.59 -2.84
C ARG A 474 -9.94 4.19 -1.44
N LYS A 475 -10.80 5.19 -1.18
CA LYS A 475 -10.92 5.82 0.15
C LYS A 475 -11.27 4.80 1.23
N ARG A 476 -12.19 3.86 0.93
CA ARG A 476 -12.60 2.78 1.84
C ARG A 476 -11.40 1.93 2.27
N TYR A 477 -10.56 1.48 1.33
CA TYR A 477 -9.38 0.67 1.66
C TYR A 477 -8.25 1.48 2.29
N ARG A 478 -8.03 2.72 1.85
CA ARG A 478 -6.99 3.61 2.41
C ARG A 478 -7.21 3.99 3.88
N ARG A 479 -8.39 3.78 4.44
CA ARG A 479 -8.68 4.02 5.87
C ARG A 479 -8.36 2.83 6.77
N ALA A 480 -8.18 1.66 6.22
CA ALA A 480 -7.75 0.51 7.00
C ALA A 480 -6.34 0.72 7.57
N ASP A 481 -6.10 0.22 8.76
CA ASP A 481 -4.80 0.25 9.42
C ASP A 481 -3.96 -0.97 9.05
N ALA A 482 -4.62 -2.03 8.51
CA ALA A 482 -3.97 -3.19 7.93
C ALA A 482 -4.73 -3.70 6.69
N LEU A 483 -3.99 -4.11 5.65
CA LEU A 483 -4.50 -4.74 4.43
C LEU A 483 -4.03 -6.19 4.36
N LEU A 484 -4.96 -7.11 4.34
CA LEU A 484 -4.75 -8.54 4.25
C LEU A 484 -5.40 -9.06 2.97
N LEU A 485 -4.59 -9.58 2.05
CA LEU A 485 -5.07 -10.07 0.76
C LEU A 485 -4.69 -11.54 0.57
N ASP A 486 -5.71 -12.40 0.52
CA ASP A 486 -5.53 -13.83 0.28
C ASP A 486 -5.36 -14.13 -1.21
N ASP A 487 -4.48 -15.09 -1.52
CA ASP A 487 -4.21 -15.62 -2.86
C ASP A 487 -3.87 -14.53 -3.90
N VAL A 488 -2.90 -13.63 -3.58
CA VAL A 488 -2.46 -12.52 -4.44
C VAL A 488 -2.05 -12.96 -5.86
N HIS A 489 -1.68 -14.23 -6.06
CA HIS A 489 -1.37 -14.78 -7.39
C HIS A 489 -2.56 -14.73 -8.35
N LEU A 490 -3.80 -14.59 -7.87
CA LEU A 490 -5.00 -14.48 -8.70
C LEU A 490 -5.22 -13.06 -9.30
N VAL A 491 -4.37 -12.08 -8.98
CA VAL A 491 -4.34 -10.79 -9.71
C VAL A 491 -3.51 -10.86 -11.00
N ALA A 492 -2.84 -12.00 -11.27
CA ALA A 492 -2.08 -12.20 -12.51
C ALA A 492 -2.94 -11.90 -13.74
N GLU A 493 -2.34 -11.27 -14.76
CA GLU A 493 -2.98 -10.85 -16.02
C GLU A 493 -4.11 -9.80 -15.88
N LYS A 494 -4.41 -9.33 -14.65
CA LYS A 494 -5.43 -8.31 -14.39
C LYS A 494 -4.77 -6.96 -14.15
N SER A 495 -4.31 -6.29 -15.21
CA SER A 495 -3.51 -5.07 -15.14
C SER A 495 -4.15 -3.99 -14.25
N ARG A 496 -5.45 -3.73 -14.42
CA ARG A 496 -6.15 -2.73 -13.62
C ARG A 496 -6.17 -3.06 -12.12
N SER A 497 -6.37 -4.33 -11.76
CA SER A 497 -6.31 -4.77 -10.36
C SER A 497 -4.90 -4.66 -9.78
N GLN A 498 -3.88 -4.91 -10.60
CA GLN A 498 -2.48 -4.75 -10.19
C GLN A 498 -2.11 -3.28 -10.00
N ASP A 499 -2.60 -2.37 -10.86
CA ASP A 499 -2.43 -0.92 -10.72
C ASP A 499 -3.01 -0.43 -9.38
N GLU A 500 -4.27 -0.76 -9.10
CA GLU A 500 -4.94 -0.33 -7.88
C GLU A 500 -4.30 -0.95 -6.62
N LEU A 501 -3.89 -2.23 -6.70
CA LEU A 501 -3.17 -2.87 -5.60
C LEU A 501 -1.82 -2.20 -5.35
N PHE A 502 -1.12 -1.80 -6.40
CA PHE A 502 0.14 -1.06 -6.30
C PHE A 502 -0.05 0.32 -5.66
N LEU A 503 -1.12 1.05 -6.02
CA LEU A 503 -1.47 2.33 -5.41
C LEU A 503 -1.78 2.18 -3.91
N LEU A 504 -2.58 1.17 -3.55
CA LEU A 504 -2.86 0.86 -2.14
C LEU A 504 -1.58 0.46 -1.40
N PHE A 505 -0.72 -0.36 -2.01
CA PHE A 505 0.55 -0.78 -1.43
C PHE A 505 1.43 0.42 -1.06
N ASN A 506 1.59 1.38 -1.99
CA ASN A 506 2.37 2.58 -1.73
C ASN A 506 1.77 3.39 -0.58
N HIS A 507 0.45 3.59 -0.57
CA HIS A 507 -0.24 4.30 0.50
C HIS A 507 -0.01 3.65 1.88
N PHE A 508 -0.14 2.32 1.98
CA PHE A 508 0.08 1.60 3.24
C PHE A 508 1.53 1.68 3.70
N LEU A 509 2.49 1.59 2.77
CA LEU A 509 3.91 1.70 3.08
C LEU A 509 4.29 3.10 3.57
N GLU A 510 3.79 4.16 2.93
CA GLU A 510 4.03 5.55 3.29
C GLU A 510 3.52 5.90 4.69
N HIS A 511 2.41 5.29 5.10
CA HIS A 511 1.80 5.52 6.42
C HIS A 511 2.20 4.47 7.46
N ALA A 512 3.23 3.66 7.20
CA ALA A 512 3.69 2.57 8.07
C ALA A 512 2.56 1.63 8.52
N ARG A 513 1.57 1.36 7.65
CA ARG A 513 0.46 0.45 7.90
C ARG A 513 0.79 -0.95 7.43
N GLN A 514 0.30 -1.95 8.15
CA GLN A 514 0.65 -3.34 7.89
C GLN A 514 0.00 -3.89 6.63
N MET A 515 0.79 -4.63 5.85
CA MET A 515 0.29 -5.42 4.71
C MET A 515 0.67 -6.88 4.87
N ILE A 516 -0.27 -7.78 4.55
CA ILE A 516 -0.06 -9.22 4.57
C ILE A 516 -0.68 -9.83 3.33
N PHE A 517 0.08 -10.66 2.64
CA PHE A 517 -0.34 -11.33 1.41
C PHE A 517 -0.16 -12.84 1.53
N THR A 518 -0.99 -13.61 0.84
CA THR A 518 -0.72 -15.03 0.66
C THR A 518 -0.57 -15.37 -0.82
N SER A 519 0.18 -16.42 -1.11
CA SER A 519 0.32 -16.96 -2.47
C SER A 519 0.40 -18.49 -2.45
N ALA A 520 -0.24 -19.14 -3.43
CA ALA A 520 -0.15 -20.58 -3.60
C ALA A 520 1.18 -21.01 -4.27
N VAL A 521 1.83 -20.07 -4.97
CA VAL A 521 3.10 -20.30 -5.68
C VAL A 521 4.17 -19.32 -5.20
N PRO A 522 5.45 -19.70 -5.27
CA PRO A 522 6.55 -18.77 -4.95
C PRO A 522 6.48 -17.50 -5.79
N LEU A 523 6.86 -16.34 -5.22
CA LEU A 523 6.83 -15.05 -5.91
C LEU A 523 7.66 -15.08 -7.20
N SER A 524 8.79 -15.78 -7.21
CA SER A 524 9.66 -15.95 -8.39
C SER A 524 9.02 -16.73 -9.55
N GLN A 525 7.89 -17.40 -9.31
CA GLN A 525 7.14 -18.19 -10.31
C GLN A 525 5.82 -17.50 -10.71
N LEU A 526 5.53 -16.31 -10.19
CA LEU A 526 4.32 -15.57 -10.53
C LEU A 526 4.42 -14.96 -11.94
N ALA A 527 4.01 -15.73 -12.95
CA ALA A 527 3.83 -15.21 -14.31
C ALA A 527 2.59 -14.29 -14.38
N GLY A 528 2.65 -13.22 -15.18
CA GLY A 528 1.52 -12.30 -15.40
C GLY A 528 1.31 -11.26 -14.28
N VAL A 529 2.19 -11.24 -13.28
CA VAL A 529 2.26 -10.15 -12.29
C VAL A 529 3.39 -9.19 -12.65
N GLU A 530 3.08 -7.90 -12.64
CA GLU A 530 4.05 -6.87 -13.00
C GLU A 530 5.27 -6.84 -12.07
N SER A 531 6.45 -6.65 -12.64
CA SER A 531 7.72 -6.65 -11.90
C SER A 531 7.76 -5.63 -10.75
N ARG A 532 7.07 -4.47 -10.91
CA ARG A 532 6.98 -3.46 -9.86
C ARG A 532 6.24 -3.97 -8.61
N LEU A 533 5.14 -4.73 -8.79
CA LEU A 533 4.38 -5.31 -7.69
C LEU A 533 5.16 -6.47 -7.05
N LEU A 534 5.78 -7.34 -7.86
CA LEU A 534 6.63 -8.41 -7.37
C LEU A 534 7.78 -7.88 -6.50
N THR A 535 8.48 -6.87 -6.98
CA THR A 535 9.58 -6.24 -6.21
C THR A 535 9.11 -5.65 -4.88
N ARG A 536 7.87 -5.14 -4.82
CA ARG A 536 7.26 -4.64 -3.58
C ARG A 536 6.93 -5.78 -2.62
N LEU A 537 6.35 -6.88 -3.11
CA LEU A 537 6.04 -8.07 -2.31
C LEU A 537 7.31 -8.72 -1.73
N GLU A 538 8.39 -8.79 -2.51
CA GLU A 538 9.68 -9.33 -2.08
C GLU A 538 10.45 -8.44 -1.10
N GLY A 539 10.11 -7.15 -1.02
CA GLY A 539 10.77 -6.18 -0.15
C GLY A 539 10.54 -6.38 1.35
N GLY A 540 9.59 -7.23 1.73
CA GLY A 540 9.26 -7.57 3.12
C GLY A 540 9.85 -8.88 3.59
N LEU A 541 9.04 -9.68 4.29
CA LEU A 541 9.36 -11.06 4.65
C LEU A 541 8.50 -12.02 3.83
N VAL A 542 9.12 -12.90 3.08
CA VAL A 542 8.46 -14.04 2.43
C VAL A 542 8.67 -15.27 3.32
N ALA A 543 7.60 -15.73 3.96
CA ALA A 543 7.62 -16.88 4.86
C ALA A 543 6.91 -18.07 4.20
N GLU A 544 7.59 -19.21 4.13
CA GLU A 544 7.06 -20.42 3.52
C GLU A 544 6.28 -21.26 4.53
N LEU A 545 5.16 -21.79 4.09
CA LEU A 545 4.37 -22.81 4.79
C LEU A 545 4.50 -24.12 3.99
N PRO A 546 5.39 -25.02 4.40
CA PRO A 546 5.62 -26.27 3.69
C PRO A 546 4.46 -27.24 3.85
N VAL A 547 4.49 -28.30 3.08
CA VAL A 547 3.62 -29.47 3.29
C VAL A 547 3.77 -29.95 4.73
N PRO A 548 2.68 -30.23 5.46
CA PRO A 548 2.74 -30.58 6.87
C PRO A 548 3.52 -31.88 7.07
N ASP A 549 4.55 -31.83 7.90
CA ASP A 549 5.29 -32.97 8.34
C ASP A 549 4.45 -33.86 9.30
N ARG A 550 5.00 -34.97 9.76
CA ARG A 550 4.28 -35.86 10.66
C ARG A 550 3.90 -35.17 11.98
N GLU A 551 4.74 -34.28 12.48
CA GLU A 551 4.51 -33.58 13.75
C GLU A 551 3.36 -32.58 13.61
N ILE A 552 3.34 -31.79 12.53
CA ILE A 552 2.22 -30.86 12.24
C ILE A 552 0.92 -31.63 12.08
N ARG A 553 0.95 -32.77 11.34
CA ARG A 553 -0.25 -33.60 11.14
C ARG A 553 -0.73 -34.19 12.46
N GLN A 554 0.15 -34.63 13.34
CA GLN A 554 -0.21 -35.21 14.64
C GLN A 554 -0.82 -34.12 15.54
N ARG A 555 -0.16 -33.00 15.72
CA ARG A 555 -0.69 -31.87 16.53
C ARG A 555 -2.02 -31.35 16.01
N ALA A 556 -2.18 -31.25 14.69
CA ALA A 556 -3.44 -30.86 14.08
C ALA A 556 -4.56 -31.88 14.36
N ALA A 557 -4.26 -33.19 14.23
CA ALA A 557 -5.20 -34.26 14.54
C ALA A 557 -5.56 -34.28 16.04
N ASP A 558 -4.57 -34.19 16.93
CA ASP A 558 -4.76 -34.15 18.39
C ASP A 558 -5.70 -33.01 18.79
N ARG A 559 -5.45 -31.82 18.26
CA ARG A 559 -6.27 -30.63 18.56
C ARG A 559 -7.71 -30.81 18.11
N LEU A 560 -7.92 -31.17 16.83
CA LEU A 560 -9.26 -31.35 16.27
C LEU A 560 -10.07 -32.45 16.96
N LEU A 561 -9.38 -33.50 17.40
CA LEU A 561 -10.01 -34.57 18.16
C LEU A 561 -10.35 -34.14 19.59
N SER A 562 -9.44 -33.41 20.27
CA SER A 562 -9.64 -32.93 21.65
C SER A 562 -10.75 -31.88 21.76
N GLU A 563 -11.00 -31.10 20.71
CA GLU A 563 -12.13 -30.17 20.67
C GLU A 563 -13.51 -30.87 20.69
N LYS A 564 -13.56 -32.11 20.18
CA LYS A 564 -14.83 -32.86 20.07
C LYS A 564 -14.99 -33.97 21.13
N ILE A 565 -13.91 -34.52 21.61
CA ILE A 565 -13.95 -35.63 22.55
C ILE A 565 -12.92 -35.41 23.67
N PRO A 566 -13.33 -35.18 24.93
CA PRO A 566 -12.45 -34.81 26.04
C PRO A 566 -11.42 -35.90 26.41
N GLU A 567 -11.74 -37.17 26.22
CA GLU A 567 -10.85 -38.30 26.53
C GLU A 567 -10.60 -39.13 25.26
N ILE A 568 -9.53 -38.82 24.53
CA ILE A 568 -9.13 -39.55 23.33
C ILE A 568 -7.86 -40.36 23.60
N ASP A 569 -7.85 -41.56 23.03
CA ASP A 569 -6.64 -42.38 22.93
C ASP A 569 -5.61 -41.65 22.02
N PRO A 570 -4.44 -41.23 22.55
CA PRO A 570 -3.39 -40.56 21.78
C PRO A 570 -2.94 -41.30 20.53
N GLU A 571 -3.10 -42.65 20.53
CA GLU A 571 -2.75 -43.48 19.38
C GLU A 571 -3.62 -43.19 18.14
N VAL A 572 -4.83 -42.67 18.32
CA VAL A 572 -5.73 -42.32 17.20
C VAL A 572 -5.12 -41.18 16.37
N ALA A 573 -4.70 -40.10 17.01
CA ALA A 573 -4.05 -38.99 16.33
C ALA A 573 -2.72 -39.38 15.69
N ALA A 574 -1.92 -40.16 16.40
CA ALA A 574 -0.67 -40.69 15.88
C ALA A 574 -0.87 -41.59 14.64
N TYR A 575 -1.95 -42.40 14.63
CA TYR A 575 -2.29 -43.20 13.47
C TYR A 575 -2.77 -42.29 12.28
N ILE A 576 -3.64 -41.34 12.52
CA ILE A 576 -4.08 -40.39 11.47
C ILE A 576 -2.88 -39.65 10.89
N ALA A 577 -1.98 -39.16 11.73
CA ALA A 577 -0.75 -38.47 11.30
C ALA A 577 0.23 -39.35 10.50
N SER A 578 0.17 -40.68 10.66
CA SER A 578 0.98 -41.62 9.89
C SER A 578 0.50 -41.74 8.43
N ARG A 579 -0.73 -41.31 8.13
CA ARG A 579 -1.28 -41.37 6.77
C ARG A 579 -0.71 -40.22 5.93
N PRO A 580 -0.41 -40.48 4.64
CA PRO A 580 0.06 -39.41 3.76
C PRO A 580 -1.03 -38.37 3.62
N ALA A 581 -0.68 -37.10 3.88
CA ALA A 581 -1.54 -35.93 3.69
C ALA A 581 -0.70 -34.74 3.24
N GLU A 582 -1.03 -34.21 2.08
CA GLU A 582 -0.30 -33.10 1.45
C GLU A 582 -0.70 -31.73 2.01
N SER A 583 -1.71 -31.70 2.88
CA SER A 583 -2.21 -30.46 3.47
C SER A 583 -2.86 -30.71 4.83
N VAL A 584 -2.95 -29.66 5.67
CA VAL A 584 -3.71 -29.69 6.93
C VAL A 584 -5.20 -29.96 6.66
N ARG A 585 -5.73 -29.44 5.55
CA ARG A 585 -7.12 -29.73 5.10
C ARG A 585 -7.34 -31.22 4.85
N ALA A 586 -6.35 -31.91 4.30
CA ALA A 586 -6.43 -33.37 4.12
C ALA A 586 -6.45 -34.11 5.47
N VAL A 587 -5.66 -33.66 6.46
CA VAL A 587 -5.69 -34.20 7.83
C VAL A 587 -7.07 -34.00 8.46
N LEU A 588 -7.64 -32.80 8.33
CA LEU A 588 -8.99 -32.49 8.79
C LEU A 588 -10.03 -33.45 8.18
N GLY A 589 -9.94 -33.70 6.87
CA GLY A 589 -10.80 -34.67 6.19
C GLY A 589 -10.65 -36.12 6.73
N LEU A 590 -9.42 -36.54 7.08
CA LEU A 590 -9.20 -37.84 7.72
C LEU A 590 -9.85 -37.89 9.12
N VAL A 591 -9.66 -36.86 9.94
CA VAL A 591 -10.26 -36.73 11.27
C VAL A 591 -11.79 -36.79 11.17
N GLN A 592 -12.39 -35.99 10.29
CA GLN A 592 -13.85 -35.97 10.11
C GLN A 592 -14.41 -37.32 9.69
N ARG A 593 -13.76 -38.01 8.76
CA ARG A 593 -14.17 -39.37 8.34
C ARG A 593 -14.21 -40.33 9.51
N VAL A 594 -13.19 -40.30 10.39
CA VAL A 594 -13.11 -41.19 11.57
C VAL A 594 -14.18 -40.81 12.59
N LEU A 595 -14.39 -39.52 12.86
CA LEU A 595 -15.45 -39.02 13.76
C LEU A 595 -16.84 -39.40 13.29
N SER A 596 -17.18 -39.09 12.04
CA SER A 596 -18.51 -39.42 11.48
C SER A 596 -18.79 -40.92 11.45
N ALA A 597 -17.75 -41.75 11.21
CA ALA A 597 -17.90 -43.21 11.28
C ALA A 597 -18.12 -43.70 12.73
N ALA A 598 -17.45 -43.08 13.72
CA ALA A 598 -17.62 -43.42 15.12
C ALA A 598 -19.03 -43.04 15.61
N GLU A 599 -19.54 -41.88 15.23
CA GLU A 599 -20.90 -41.45 15.52
C GLU A 599 -21.94 -42.36 14.87
N ALA A 600 -21.80 -42.66 13.58
CA ALA A 600 -22.75 -43.52 12.85
C ALA A 600 -22.81 -44.95 13.40
N GLN A 601 -21.70 -45.46 13.94
CA GLN A 601 -21.58 -46.83 14.47
C GLN A 601 -21.69 -46.88 15.99
N GLN A 602 -21.88 -45.72 16.66
CA GLN A 602 -21.85 -45.59 18.13
C GLN A 602 -20.62 -46.30 18.75
N ALA A 603 -19.49 -46.27 18.04
CA ALA A 603 -18.31 -46.99 18.40
C ALA A 603 -17.35 -46.11 19.20
N LYS A 604 -16.61 -46.72 20.15
CA LYS A 604 -15.53 -46.03 20.87
C LYS A 604 -14.39 -45.72 19.90
N LEU A 605 -13.89 -44.51 19.94
CA LEU A 605 -12.80 -44.04 19.10
C LEU A 605 -11.47 -44.61 19.59
N THR A 606 -10.96 -45.61 18.88
CA THR A 606 -9.69 -46.29 19.16
C THR A 606 -8.81 -46.29 17.90
N ALA A 607 -7.51 -46.50 18.07
CA ALA A 607 -6.58 -46.57 16.94
C ALA A 607 -6.94 -47.71 15.96
N SER A 608 -7.43 -48.85 16.48
CA SER A 608 -7.92 -49.96 15.65
C SER A 608 -9.17 -49.61 14.86
N PHE A 609 -10.11 -48.87 15.45
CA PHE A 609 -11.27 -48.36 14.76
C PHE A 609 -10.88 -47.38 13.65
N ALA A 610 -10.04 -46.38 13.97
CA ALA A 610 -9.53 -45.42 12.99
C ALA A 610 -8.83 -46.13 11.81
N ARG A 611 -8.08 -47.18 12.10
CA ARG A 611 -7.45 -48.01 11.06
C ARG A 611 -8.48 -48.67 10.14
N THR A 612 -9.51 -49.28 10.70
CA THR A 612 -10.57 -49.93 9.93
C THR A 612 -11.31 -48.95 9.03
N VAL A 613 -11.58 -47.73 9.53
CA VAL A 613 -12.27 -46.67 8.77
C VAL A 613 -11.43 -46.09 7.65
N LEU A 614 -10.12 -45.87 7.89
CA LEU A 614 -9.25 -45.22 6.93
C LEU A 614 -8.61 -46.18 5.91
N GLU A 615 -8.38 -47.44 6.28
CA GLU A 615 -7.87 -48.47 5.35
C GLU A 615 -8.99 -49.11 4.53
N GLY A 616 -10.24 -48.97 4.97
CA GLY A 616 -11.38 -49.70 4.42
C GLY A 616 -11.38 -51.16 4.87
N ALA A 617 -12.54 -51.78 5.05
CA ALA A 617 -12.60 -53.24 5.07
C ALA A 617 -11.99 -53.75 3.74
N PRO A 618 -11.16 -54.83 3.77
CA PRO A 618 -10.58 -55.35 2.55
C PRO A 618 -11.69 -55.49 1.51
N ALA A 619 -11.50 -54.90 0.34
CA ALA A 619 -12.49 -54.94 -0.73
C ALA A 619 -12.91 -56.39 -0.94
N ARG A 620 -14.19 -56.69 -0.67
CA ARG A 620 -14.76 -57.98 -1.11
C ARG A 620 -14.39 -58.10 -2.59
N PRO A 621 -13.76 -59.21 -2.99
CA PRO A 621 -13.38 -59.40 -4.37
C PRO A 621 -14.63 -59.14 -5.23
N ALA A 622 -14.53 -58.19 -6.14
CA ALA A 622 -15.61 -57.87 -7.06
C ALA A 622 -16.06 -59.15 -7.74
N ARG A 623 -17.31 -59.55 -7.55
CA ARG A 623 -17.93 -60.62 -8.36
C ARG A 623 -17.71 -60.20 -9.81
N ARG A 624 -16.93 -60.99 -10.54
CA ARG A 624 -16.77 -60.85 -12.01
C ARG A 624 -18.17 -60.72 -12.63
N PRO A 625 -18.48 -59.68 -13.38
CA PRO A 625 -19.70 -59.65 -14.14
C PRO A 625 -19.66 -60.82 -15.14
N SER A 626 -20.65 -61.68 -15.09
CA SER A 626 -20.89 -62.68 -16.14
C SER A 626 -21.06 -61.97 -17.48
N ALA A 627 -20.29 -62.40 -18.49
CA ALA A 627 -20.31 -61.87 -19.83
C ALA A 627 -21.73 -61.85 -20.42
N PRO A 628 -22.16 -60.73 -21.06
CA PRO A 628 -23.39 -60.73 -21.79
C PRO A 628 -23.23 -61.51 -23.10
N ARG A 629 -24.16 -62.39 -23.39
CA ARG A 629 -24.32 -63.11 -24.66
C ARG A 629 -24.56 -62.10 -25.79
N ALA A 630 -23.80 -62.21 -26.87
CA ALA A 630 -23.99 -61.49 -28.11
C ALA A 630 -25.33 -61.82 -28.76
N SER A 631 -26.07 -60.80 -29.16
CA SER A 631 -27.02 -60.92 -30.27
C SER A 631 -27.32 -59.54 -30.87
N GLY A 632 -27.11 -59.43 -32.18
CA GLY A 632 -27.87 -58.54 -33.07
C GLY A 632 -27.16 -57.27 -33.53
N LEU A 633 -26.57 -57.39 -34.70
CA LEU A 633 -26.24 -56.28 -35.61
C LEU A 633 -27.45 -55.43 -35.95
N VAL A 634 -27.33 -54.11 -35.88
CA VAL A 634 -27.89 -53.16 -36.87
C VAL A 634 -27.04 -51.87 -36.83
N ALA A 635 -26.56 -51.49 -38.02
CA ALA A 635 -25.89 -50.19 -38.31
C ALA A 635 -26.87 -49.26 -39.04
N PRO A 636 -26.42 -48.04 -39.51
CA PRO A 636 -26.23 -46.83 -38.72
C PRO A 636 -27.16 -45.69 -39.22
N GLY A 637 -27.40 -44.70 -38.40
CA GLY A 637 -28.16 -43.49 -38.75
C GLY A 637 -27.58 -42.25 -38.09
N GLN A 638 -27.37 -41.26 -38.92
CA GLN A 638 -26.80 -39.94 -38.71
C GLN A 638 -27.52 -39.10 -37.64
N GLY A 639 -26.79 -38.21 -36.99
CA GLY A 639 -27.38 -36.95 -36.53
C GLY A 639 -26.99 -36.47 -35.15
N GLY A 640 -26.30 -35.34 -35.10
CA GLY A 640 -26.51 -34.34 -34.05
C GLY A 640 -25.48 -34.26 -32.94
N ILE A 641 -24.57 -33.32 -33.10
CA ILE A 641 -23.77 -32.72 -32.05
C ILE A 641 -24.69 -32.16 -30.97
N ARG A 642 -24.62 -32.64 -29.77
CA ARG A 642 -25.12 -31.95 -28.59
C ARG A 642 -24.00 -31.65 -27.59
N SER A 643 -23.92 -30.38 -27.30
CA SER A 643 -23.06 -29.69 -26.35
C SER A 643 -22.86 -30.45 -25.03
N ARG A 644 -21.62 -30.48 -24.55
CA ARG A 644 -21.27 -30.86 -23.20
C ARG A 644 -21.86 -29.80 -22.25
N GLU A 645 -22.90 -30.14 -21.52
CA GLU A 645 -23.31 -29.42 -20.33
C GLU A 645 -22.23 -29.60 -19.24
N LYS A 646 -21.67 -28.48 -18.78
CA LYS A 646 -20.87 -28.40 -17.55
C LYS A 646 -21.78 -28.77 -16.38
N MET A 647 -21.46 -29.85 -15.69
CA MET A 647 -21.98 -30.07 -14.34
C MET A 647 -21.35 -29.01 -13.42
N VAL A 648 -22.12 -27.98 -13.12
CA VAL A 648 -21.82 -27.02 -12.05
C VAL A 648 -22.24 -27.71 -10.75
N TRP A 649 -21.28 -27.96 -9.90
CA TRP A 649 -21.55 -28.39 -8.53
C TRP A 649 -21.86 -27.14 -7.72
N ASP A 650 -23.14 -26.88 -7.46
CA ASP A 650 -23.58 -25.87 -6.49
C ASP A 650 -23.20 -26.31 -5.08
N TRP A 651 -22.35 -25.53 -4.44
CA TRP A 651 -21.89 -25.70 -3.06
C TRP A 651 -22.55 -24.79 -2.02
N PRO A 652 -23.72 -24.14 -2.20
CA PRO A 652 -24.31 -23.30 -1.16
C PRO A 652 -24.96 -24.08 0.00
N ASP A 653 -25.51 -25.26 -0.26
CA ASP A 653 -26.43 -25.91 0.71
C ASP A 653 -25.76 -26.69 1.86
N ILE A 654 -24.47 -26.96 1.79
CA ILE A 654 -23.76 -27.71 2.86
C ILE A 654 -23.15 -26.78 3.89
N GLY A 655 -22.80 -25.56 3.50
CA GLY A 655 -22.24 -24.56 4.41
C GLY A 655 -23.27 -23.98 5.39
N GLU A 656 -24.47 -23.70 4.94
CA GLU A 656 -25.51 -23.11 5.80
C GLU A 656 -26.10 -24.12 6.80
N ARG A 657 -26.26 -25.38 6.47
CA ARG A 657 -26.68 -26.42 7.41
C ARG A 657 -25.71 -26.69 8.54
N LEU A 658 -24.40 -26.54 8.28
CA LEU A 658 -23.37 -26.67 9.32
C LEU A 658 -23.30 -25.47 10.27
N ILE A 659 -23.79 -24.30 9.84
CA ILE A 659 -23.84 -23.08 10.66
C ILE A 659 -25.07 -23.10 11.59
N GLU A 660 -26.18 -23.67 11.19
CA GLU A 660 -27.38 -23.78 12.04
C GLU A 660 -27.26 -24.87 13.13
N GLU A 661 -26.49 -25.92 12.91
CA GLU A 661 -26.20 -26.92 13.95
C GLU A 661 -25.11 -26.47 14.95
N TRP A 662 -24.46 -25.35 14.72
CA TRP A 662 -23.40 -24.77 15.57
C TRP A 662 -23.86 -23.58 16.42
N ARG A 663 -25.15 -23.22 16.38
CA ARG A 663 -25.84 -22.34 17.35
C ARG A 663 -26.49 -23.15 18.45
#